data_e6c5431d22a3d0d66defb7a8ceade3bd
#
_entry.id   e6c5431d22a3d0d66defb7a8ceade3bd
#
_cell.length_a   1.000
_cell.length_b   1.000
_cell.length_c   1.000
_cell.angle_alpha   90.00
_cell.angle_beta   90.00
_cell.angle_gamma   90.00
#
_symmetry.space_group_name_H-M   'P 1'
#
loop_
_entity.id
_entity.type
_entity.pdbx_description
1 polymer ?
#
loop_
_entity_poly.entity_id
_entity_poly.type
_entity_poly.pdbx_seq_one_letter_code
_entity_poly.pdbx_strand_id
1 'polypeptide(L)'
;MKWVTYRSADGERVGVLSDGSIYAMAPGVVLLDLIKRGADGLREAGENVLRSPSEVVALDEVTLAAPIPRPPSIRDSLCFLDHMRNCQETVGGGRVLMDTWYRIPAFYFACPATVLGPYDDAPMAPGSAWQDFELEIAAVIGTGGQDLSVEQAEQSIIGYTIFNDWSARDLQQLEGQLRIGQAKGKDSGVTLGPYLVTADELRAYRRDGKLSLQVSALVNDTVIGSGSTATMDWTFGEVISYVSRGVMLAPGDVIGSGTVPTCTLVEHLTNPDSFPGWLHDGDVVTLEVEGLGQTRQRVCATPPPQPLAPRVDPNAAPEAARVNPAPPLVPYTRGLHQVADRVWAWTLPDGGFGWSNAGLVAGDGASLLVDTLFDLALTREMLDAMRPITDAAPITDALITHSNGDHTHGNQLLSPSVRIIAAKGTAEEIAEDTGPALLTAMQTIDLGPVATRFMRDRFGHFDFSGIRLRNADQTFDHELTIDVGGRRVDLINLGPAHTAADSVVHVPDAGVLFAGDLLFIGCTPIVWNGPIANWIAACDAMIALDAPIVVPGHGPVTDPDGIRAVRGYFEHVNEQAEAAYRKGLSFAEAIETVELGEYAAWLDSERIVVNIYQRYRELDPHTPEVERLALLVMQAEWA
;
A
#
# COMPACT_ATOMS: atom_id res chain seq x y z
N MET A 1 2.08 35.28 -21.21
CA MET A 1 3.53 35.56 -21.20
C MET A 1 4.26 34.40 -20.53
N LYS A 2 5.55 34.17 -20.96
CA LYS A 2 6.42 33.17 -20.33
C LYS A 2 7.50 33.87 -19.52
N TRP A 3 7.41 33.82 -18.21
CA TRP A 3 8.39 34.39 -17.28
C TRP A 3 9.47 33.39 -16.97
N VAL A 4 10.73 33.79 -16.95
CA VAL A 4 11.90 32.97 -16.65
C VAL A 4 12.73 33.60 -15.55
N THR A 5 13.34 32.73 -14.74
CA THR A 5 14.49 33.07 -13.90
C THR A 5 15.70 32.30 -14.42
N TYR A 6 16.83 32.97 -14.62
CA TYR A 6 18.06 32.36 -15.13
C TYR A 6 19.28 32.77 -14.32
N ARG A 7 20.31 31.95 -14.35
CA ARG A 7 21.58 32.18 -13.66
C ARG A 7 22.50 33.07 -14.51
N SER A 8 23.08 34.08 -13.89
CA SER A 8 24.11 34.94 -14.46
C SER A 8 25.32 35.04 -13.54
N ALA A 9 26.40 35.70 -13.99
CA ALA A 9 27.58 35.90 -13.15
C ALA A 9 27.28 36.70 -11.87
N ASP A 10 26.26 37.57 -11.92
CA ASP A 10 25.85 38.46 -10.82
C ASP A 10 24.71 37.92 -9.99
N GLY A 11 24.33 36.62 -10.19
CA GLY A 11 23.22 35.96 -9.52
C GLY A 11 22.02 35.69 -10.42
N GLU A 12 20.87 35.47 -9.82
CA GLU A 12 19.64 35.20 -10.56
C GLU A 12 19.06 36.44 -11.23
N ARG A 13 18.61 36.29 -12.46
CA ARG A 13 18.01 37.33 -13.29
C ARG A 13 16.62 36.86 -13.73
N VAL A 14 15.72 37.82 -13.90
CA VAL A 14 14.34 37.59 -14.34
C VAL A 14 14.11 38.27 -15.71
N GLY A 15 13.32 37.59 -16.55
CA GLY A 15 12.93 38.15 -17.84
C GLY A 15 11.68 37.50 -18.41
N VAL A 16 11.25 38.01 -19.57
CA VAL A 16 10.18 37.43 -20.37
C VAL A 16 10.79 36.77 -21.60
N LEU A 17 10.42 35.51 -21.81
CA LEU A 17 10.81 34.77 -23.01
C LEU A 17 9.88 35.11 -24.17
N SER A 18 10.44 35.55 -25.28
CA SER A 18 9.76 35.77 -26.57
C SER A 18 10.69 35.42 -27.72
N ASP A 19 10.18 34.66 -28.70
CA ASP A 19 10.90 34.31 -29.93
C ASP A 19 12.33 33.77 -29.70
N GLY A 20 12.49 32.89 -28.70
CA GLY A 20 13.77 32.24 -28.36
C GLY A 20 14.76 33.14 -27.60
N SER A 21 14.38 34.39 -27.28
CA SER A 21 15.20 35.34 -26.52
C SER A 21 14.55 35.75 -25.21
N ILE A 22 15.37 35.95 -24.19
CA ILE A 22 14.96 36.45 -22.88
C ILE A 22 15.18 37.95 -22.84
N TYR A 23 14.12 38.71 -22.67
CA TYR A 23 14.11 40.14 -22.43
C TYR A 23 14.24 40.40 -20.94
N ALA A 24 15.44 40.69 -20.47
CA ALA A 24 15.79 40.72 -19.06
C ALA A 24 15.35 42.00 -18.35
N MET A 25 14.85 41.85 -17.15
CA MET A 25 14.62 42.93 -16.19
C MET A 25 15.97 43.51 -15.70
N ALA A 26 15.91 44.67 -15.06
CA ALA A 26 17.09 45.21 -14.37
C ALA A 26 17.63 44.23 -13.31
N PRO A 27 18.96 44.20 -13.06
CA PRO A 27 19.54 43.39 -12.00
C PRO A 27 18.86 43.61 -10.64
N GLY A 28 18.71 42.52 -9.85
CA GLY A 28 18.09 42.55 -8.51
C GLY A 28 16.56 42.50 -8.52
N VAL A 29 15.90 42.46 -9.68
CA VAL A 29 14.46 42.19 -9.74
C VAL A 29 14.22 40.72 -9.50
N VAL A 30 13.26 40.41 -8.62
CA VAL A 30 12.83 39.05 -8.28
C VAL A 30 11.40 38.82 -8.80
N LEU A 31 11.14 37.69 -9.46
CA LEU A 31 9.82 37.40 -10.03
C LEU A 31 8.72 37.41 -8.98
N LEU A 32 9.01 36.91 -7.79
CA LEU A 32 8.06 36.90 -6.65
C LEU A 32 7.57 38.32 -6.31
N ASP A 33 8.43 39.35 -6.41
CA ASP A 33 8.02 40.71 -6.12
C ASP A 33 7.15 41.33 -7.25
N LEU A 34 7.29 40.82 -8.46
CA LEU A 34 6.39 41.16 -9.56
C LEU A 34 5.03 40.48 -9.40
N ILE A 35 5.01 39.19 -8.97
CA ILE A 35 3.80 38.42 -8.68
C ILE A 35 2.96 39.12 -7.59
N LYS A 36 3.59 39.67 -6.55
CA LYS A 36 2.91 40.42 -5.47
C LYS A 36 2.17 41.69 -5.97
N ARG A 37 2.46 42.17 -7.19
CA ARG A 37 1.73 43.28 -7.81
C ARG A 37 0.40 42.83 -8.45
N GLY A 38 0.10 41.53 -8.43
CA GLY A 38 -1.06 40.91 -9.08
C GLY A 38 -0.90 40.80 -10.61
N ALA A 39 -1.92 40.26 -11.26
CA ALA A 39 -1.88 39.94 -12.69
C ALA A 39 -1.65 41.16 -13.59
N ASP A 40 -2.30 42.29 -13.30
CA ASP A 40 -2.13 43.52 -14.08
C ASP A 40 -0.72 44.08 -13.91
N GLY A 41 -0.19 44.12 -12.68
CA GLY A 41 1.17 44.59 -12.43
C GLY A 41 2.25 43.70 -13.05
N LEU A 42 2.05 42.38 -13.05
CA LEU A 42 2.94 41.46 -13.73
C LEU A 42 2.90 41.62 -15.24
N ARG A 43 1.70 41.77 -15.82
CA ARG A 43 1.52 42.03 -17.27
C ARG A 43 2.18 43.33 -17.70
N GLU A 44 1.93 44.42 -16.96
CA GLU A 44 2.54 45.75 -17.25
C GLU A 44 4.08 45.68 -17.20
N ALA A 45 4.64 44.99 -16.19
CA ALA A 45 6.08 44.79 -16.09
C ALA A 45 6.63 44.00 -17.28
N GLY A 46 5.91 42.97 -17.75
CA GLY A 46 6.28 42.18 -18.92
C GLY A 46 6.23 42.98 -20.22
N GLU A 47 5.16 43.74 -20.42
CA GLU A 47 5.07 44.64 -21.60
C GLU A 47 6.17 45.71 -21.61
N ASN A 48 6.53 46.22 -20.44
CA ASN A 48 7.58 47.20 -20.31
C ASN A 48 8.96 46.62 -20.63
N VAL A 49 9.29 45.41 -20.10
CA VAL A 49 10.58 44.80 -20.38
C VAL A 49 10.71 44.35 -21.84
N LEU A 50 9.64 43.92 -22.48
CA LEU A 50 9.65 43.59 -23.91
C LEU A 50 9.94 44.85 -24.78
N ARG A 51 9.50 46.03 -24.34
CA ARG A 51 9.75 47.28 -25.05
C ARG A 51 11.12 47.89 -24.75
N SER A 52 11.60 47.73 -23.53
CA SER A 52 12.85 48.33 -23.05
C SER A 52 13.57 47.42 -22.06
N PRO A 53 14.15 46.31 -22.53
CA PRO A 53 14.89 45.38 -21.69
C PRO A 53 16.21 46.01 -21.20
N SER A 54 16.68 45.57 -20.05
CA SER A 54 18.05 45.91 -19.63
C SER A 54 19.11 45.15 -20.44
N GLU A 55 18.71 44.00 -20.98
CA GLU A 55 19.55 43.10 -21.76
C GLU A 55 18.65 42.15 -22.56
N VAL A 56 19.11 41.67 -23.71
CA VAL A 56 18.47 40.57 -24.45
C VAL A 56 19.49 39.48 -24.62
N VAL A 57 19.15 38.25 -24.14
CA VAL A 57 20.02 37.05 -24.19
C VAL A 57 19.29 35.94 -24.89
N ALA A 58 20.00 35.13 -25.67
CA ALA A 58 19.39 33.93 -26.24
C ALA A 58 19.12 32.88 -25.17
N LEU A 59 18.01 32.15 -25.30
CA LEU A 59 17.61 31.14 -24.30
C LEU A 59 18.65 30.03 -24.12
N ASP A 60 19.34 29.66 -25.21
CA ASP A 60 20.37 28.61 -25.24
C ASP A 60 21.74 29.06 -24.70
N GLU A 61 21.92 30.36 -24.44
CA GLU A 61 23.13 30.91 -23.84
C GLU A 61 23.08 30.99 -22.30
N VAL A 62 21.96 30.62 -21.69
CA VAL A 62 21.77 30.73 -20.23
C VAL A 62 21.30 29.42 -19.59
N THR A 63 21.58 29.28 -18.32
CA THR A 63 21.03 28.20 -17.49
C THR A 63 19.79 28.71 -16.75
N LEU A 64 18.63 28.11 -17.03
CA LEU A 64 17.41 28.45 -16.32
C LEU A 64 17.48 27.93 -14.87
N ALA A 65 16.98 28.74 -13.95
CA ALA A 65 16.62 28.34 -12.60
C ALA A 65 15.11 28.08 -12.54
N ALA A 66 14.61 27.58 -11.40
CA ALA A 66 13.18 27.56 -11.16
C ALA A 66 12.57 28.96 -11.35
N PRO A 67 11.38 29.10 -11.95
CA PRO A 67 10.78 30.43 -12.13
C PRO A 67 10.63 31.18 -10.79
N ILE A 68 10.28 30.45 -9.74
CA ILE A 68 10.21 30.95 -8.35
C ILE A 68 11.13 30.07 -7.49
N PRO A 69 12.42 30.38 -7.35
CA PRO A 69 13.39 29.54 -6.66
C PRO A 69 13.12 29.38 -5.16
N ARG A 70 12.35 30.30 -4.58
CA ARG A 70 11.99 30.31 -3.16
C ARG A 70 10.54 30.76 -2.99
N PRO A 71 9.57 29.87 -3.28
CA PRO A 71 8.15 30.17 -3.07
C PRO A 71 7.86 30.28 -1.57
N PRO A 72 6.85 31.07 -1.16
CA PRO A 72 6.47 31.19 0.26
C PRO A 72 6.03 29.86 0.85
N SER A 73 5.30 29.05 0.09
CA SER A 73 4.94 27.67 0.43
C SER A 73 4.73 26.84 -0.83
N ILE A 74 4.85 25.54 -0.65
CA ILE A 74 4.48 24.55 -1.68
C ILE A 74 3.53 23.55 -1.03
N ARG A 75 2.42 23.30 -1.68
CA ARG A 75 1.49 22.22 -1.34
C ARG A 75 1.26 21.39 -2.56
N ASP A 76 1.32 20.09 -2.39
CA ASP A 76 1.00 19.18 -3.46
C ASP A 76 -0.25 18.38 -3.15
N SER A 77 -1.07 18.11 -4.17
CA SER A 77 -2.43 17.59 -4.03
C SER A 77 -2.57 16.23 -4.70
N LEU A 78 -3.71 15.56 -4.49
CA LEU A 78 -4.04 14.27 -5.09
C LEU A 78 -5.30 14.42 -5.95
N CYS A 79 -5.18 15.10 -7.12
CA CYS A 79 -6.34 15.49 -7.90
C CYS A 79 -6.76 14.48 -8.97
N PHE A 80 -5.99 13.42 -9.21
CA PHE A 80 -6.27 12.42 -10.23
C PHE A 80 -6.67 11.10 -9.58
N LEU A 81 -7.93 10.70 -9.76
CA LEU A 81 -8.48 9.48 -9.20
C LEU A 81 -7.79 8.22 -9.76
N ASP A 82 -7.48 8.23 -11.07
CA ASP A 82 -6.87 7.07 -11.70
C ASP A 82 -5.41 6.87 -11.23
N HIS A 83 -4.65 7.95 -10.95
CA HIS A 83 -3.36 7.83 -10.29
C HIS A 83 -3.48 7.12 -8.93
N MET A 84 -4.44 7.55 -8.10
CA MET A 84 -4.68 6.93 -6.79
C MET A 84 -5.04 5.45 -6.90
N ARG A 85 -5.87 5.09 -7.89
CA ARG A 85 -6.26 3.69 -8.15
C ARG A 85 -5.06 2.85 -8.58
N ASN A 86 -4.28 3.35 -9.52
CA ASN A 86 -3.09 2.67 -10.03
C ASN A 86 -2.08 2.44 -8.90
N CYS A 87 -1.81 3.45 -8.06
CA CYS A 87 -0.92 3.30 -6.91
C CYS A 87 -1.44 2.28 -5.88
N GLN A 88 -2.74 2.22 -5.63
CA GLN A 88 -3.32 1.23 -4.71
C GLN A 88 -3.24 -0.19 -5.25
N GLU A 89 -3.39 -0.37 -6.56
CA GLU A 89 -3.21 -1.67 -7.21
C GLU A 89 -1.75 -2.15 -7.14
N THR A 90 -0.78 -1.23 -7.15
CA THR A 90 0.64 -1.54 -7.19
C THR A 90 1.29 -1.70 -5.82
N VAL A 91 0.86 -0.98 -4.81
CA VAL A 91 1.52 -0.96 -3.47
C VAL A 91 0.81 -1.88 -2.46
N GLY A 92 -0.17 -2.69 -2.90
CA GLY A 92 -0.71 -3.80 -2.10
C GLY A 92 -1.68 -3.39 -0.98
N GLY A 93 -2.30 -2.25 -1.08
CA GLY A 93 -3.44 -1.89 -0.24
C GLY A 93 -4.72 -1.98 -1.06
N GLY A 94 -5.46 -3.09 -0.98
CA GLY A 94 -6.68 -3.30 -1.75
C GLY A 94 -7.60 -2.05 -1.79
N ARG A 95 -8.50 -2.00 -2.76
CA ARG A 95 -9.43 -0.93 -3.17
C ARG A 95 -10.19 -0.19 -2.05
N VAL A 96 -9.49 0.37 -1.09
CA VAL A 96 -10.09 1.34 -0.17
C VAL A 96 -9.66 2.73 -0.61
N LEU A 97 -10.12 3.16 -1.77
CA LEU A 97 -10.35 4.58 -1.99
C LEU A 97 -11.30 5.01 -0.89
N MET A 98 -10.72 5.62 0.12
CA MET A 98 -11.51 6.12 1.23
C MET A 98 -12.55 7.07 0.66
N ASP A 99 -13.81 6.94 1.04
CA ASP A 99 -14.88 7.90 0.73
C ASP A 99 -14.42 9.36 0.95
N THR A 100 -13.41 9.54 1.77
CA THR A 100 -12.75 10.82 2.04
C THR A 100 -12.17 11.48 0.80
N TRP A 101 -11.60 10.72 -0.16
CA TRP A 101 -11.06 11.32 -1.39
C TRP A 101 -12.15 12.03 -2.21
N TYR A 102 -13.38 11.49 -2.23
CA TYR A 102 -14.52 12.11 -2.92
C TYR A 102 -15.11 13.31 -2.17
N ARG A 103 -14.67 13.58 -0.94
CA ARG A 103 -15.21 14.62 -0.07
C ARG A 103 -14.31 15.82 0.09
N ILE A 104 -13.00 15.63 0.01
CA ILE A 104 -12.00 16.67 0.18
C ILE A 104 -10.82 16.46 -0.77
N PRO A 105 -10.28 17.52 -1.41
CA PRO A 105 -9.02 17.45 -2.13
C PRO A 105 -7.86 17.42 -1.11
N ALA A 106 -7.30 16.23 -0.88
CA ALA A 106 -6.19 16.06 0.03
C ALA A 106 -4.91 16.72 -0.52
N PHE A 107 -4.06 17.23 0.38
CA PHE A 107 -2.75 17.77 0.03
C PHE A 107 -1.74 17.54 1.16
N TYR A 108 -0.47 17.65 0.85
CA TYR A 108 0.60 17.69 1.83
C TYR A 108 1.51 18.90 1.60
N PHE A 109 2.41 19.22 2.56
CA PHE A 109 3.37 20.31 2.44
C PHE A 109 4.68 19.79 1.87
N ALA A 110 5.04 20.22 0.65
CA ALA A 110 6.36 20.00 0.08
C ALA A 110 7.36 21.06 0.58
N CYS A 111 8.64 20.72 0.58
CA CYS A 111 9.69 21.57 1.13
C CYS A 111 10.02 22.75 0.17
N PRO A 112 9.77 24.01 0.54
CA PRO A 112 10.11 25.15 -0.31
C PRO A 112 11.60 25.53 -0.27
N ALA A 113 12.40 24.87 0.56
CA ALA A 113 13.83 25.13 0.68
C ALA A 113 14.68 24.37 -0.36
N THR A 114 14.14 23.31 -0.96
CA THR A 114 14.85 22.45 -1.92
C THR A 114 14.12 22.48 -3.26
N VAL A 115 14.10 23.65 -3.89
CA VAL A 115 13.51 23.83 -5.23
C VAL A 115 14.59 23.75 -6.29
N LEU A 116 14.45 22.84 -7.23
CA LEU A 116 15.35 22.60 -8.36
C LEU A 116 14.85 23.34 -9.60
N GLY A 117 15.75 23.82 -10.41
CA GLY A 117 15.46 24.35 -11.74
C GLY A 117 15.22 23.21 -12.75
N PRO A 118 14.71 23.54 -13.95
CA PRO A 118 14.26 22.57 -14.94
C PRO A 118 15.36 21.66 -15.49
N TYR A 119 16.62 22.07 -15.36
CA TYR A 119 17.79 21.35 -15.88
C TYR A 119 18.87 21.12 -14.82
N ASP A 120 18.55 21.31 -13.56
CA ASP A 120 19.45 21.00 -12.46
C ASP A 120 19.57 19.50 -12.27
N ASP A 121 20.73 19.02 -11.82
CA ASP A 121 20.89 17.65 -11.36
C ASP A 121 19.94 17.40 -10.19
N ALA A 122 19.25 16.26 -10.21
CA ALA A 122 18.27 15.87 -9.19
C ALA A 122 18.93 14.90 -8.19
N PRO A 123 19.14 15.29 -6.94
CA PRO A 123 19.74 14.41 -5.95
C PRO A 123 18.76 13.30 -5.55
N MET A 124 19.23 12.05 -5.53
CA MET A 124 18.49 10.96 -4.92
C MET A 124 18.31 11.21 -3.42
N ALA A 125 17.18 10.80 -2.86
CA ALA A 125 16.98 10.88 -1.42
C ALA A 125 18.03 10.00 -0.70
N PRO A 126 18.79 10.54 0.25
CA PRO A 126 19.85 9.77 0.91
C PRO A 126 19.31 8.51 1.60
N GLY A 127 19.85 7.36 1.22
CA GLY A 127 19.46 6.05 1.76
C GLY A 127 18.29 5.38 1.03
N SER A 128 17.68 6.02 0.03
CA SER A 128 16.64 5.40 -0.80
C SER A 128 17.25 4.52 -1.90
N ALA A 129 16.61 3.38 -2.13
CA ALA A 129 16.85 2.50 -3.27
C ALA A 129 15.68 2.56 -4.29
N TRP A 130 14.56 3.23 -3.96
CA TRP A 130 13.36 3.29 -4.78
C TRP A 130 13.06 4.74 -5.18
N GLN A 131 14.02 5.37 -5.86
CA GLN A 131 13.85 6.73 -6.36
C GLN A 131 12.91 6.76 -7.56
N ASP A 132 11.95 7.69 -7.53
CA ASP A 132 10.89 7.88 -8.52
C ASP A 132 10.70 9.37 -8.80
N PHE A 133 9.88 9.70 -9.79
CA PHE A 133 9.45 11.03 -10.17
C PHE A 133 7.93 11.07 -10.33
N GLU A 134 7.35 12.27 -10.29
CA GLU A 134 5.92 12.47 -10.53
C GLU A 134 5.72 13.69 -11.44
N LEU A 135 5.19 13.44 -12.66
CA LEU A 135 4.86 14.52 -13.58
C LEU A 135 3.54 15.17 -13.20
N GLU A 136 3.63 16.45 -12.90
CA GLU A 136 2.53 17.30 -12.49
C GLU A 136 2.57 18.67 -13.15
N ILE A 137 1.50 19.42 -12.97
CA ILE A 137 1.49 20.86 -13.17
C ILE A 137 1.20 21.57 -11.84
N ALA A 138 1.71 22.77 -11.66
CA ALA A 138 1.39 23.58 -10.49
C ALA A 138 0.77 24.91 -10.86
N ALA A 139 -0.24 25.32 -10.10
CA ALA A 139 -0.79 26.66 -10.10
C ALA A 139 0.01 27.56 -9.15
N VAL A 140 0.28 28.80 -9.58
CA VAL A 140 0.93 29.82 -8.76
C VAL A 140 -0.10 30.87 -8.34
N ILE A 141 -0.17 31.17 -7.06
CA ILE A 141 -1.08 32.18 -6.51
C ILE A 141 -0.56 33.58 -6.83
N GLY A 142 -1.40 34.38 -7.45
CA GLY A 142 -1.10 35.78 -7.74
C GLY A 142 -1.73 36.76 -6.77
N THR A 143 -2.98 36.45 -6.37
CA THR A 143 -3.71 37.25 -5.38
C THR A 143 -4.00 36.36 -4.18
N GLY A 144 -3.39 36.67 -3.05
CA GLY A 144 -3.62 35.94 -1.81
C GLY A 144 -5.04 36.12 -1.29
N GLY A 145 -5.43 35.25 -0.36
CA GLY A 145 -6.75 35.28 0.28
C GLY A 145 -6.95 34.15 1.26
N GLN A 146 -7.96 34.30 2.10
CA GLN A 146 -8.41 33.30 3.04
C GLN A 146 -9.88 32.97 2.78
N ASP A 147 -10.28 31.72 3.03
CA ASP A 147 -11.67 31.26 2.88
C ASP A 147 -12.27 31.57 1.49
N LEU A 148 -11.48 31.38 0.43
CA LEU A 148 -11.86 31.68 -0.95
C LEU A 148 -12.97 30.75 -1.44
N SER A 149 -13.95 31.31 -2.16
CA SER A 149 -14.86 30.46 -2.95
C SER A 149 -14.09 29.81 -4.11
N VAL A 150 -14.65 28.80 -4.75
CA VAL A 150 -14.02 28.13 -5.89
C VAL A 150 -13.71 29.11 -7.03
N GLU A 151 -14.62 30.06 -7.31
CA GLU A 151 -14.45 31.08 -8.32
C GLU A 151 -13.36 32.10 -7.95
N GLN A 152 -13.31 32.52 -6.69
CA GLN A 152 -12.25 33.41 -6.20
C GLN A 152 -10.89 32.71 -6.21
N ALA A 153 -10.84 31.44 -5.84
CA ALA A 153 -9.68 30.59 -5.87
C ALA A 153 -9.12 30.44 -7.31
N GLU A 154 -9.98 30.18 -8.28
CA GLU A 154 -9.59 30.12 -9.70
C GLU A 154 -9.06 31.46 -10.21
N GLN A 155 -9.68 32.58 -9.80
CA GLN A 155 -9.24 33.93 -10.15
C GLN A 155 -7.94 34.35 -9.46
N SER A 156 -7.55 33.69 -8.37
CA SER A 156 -6.31 33.93 -7.65
C SER A 156 -5.08 33.44 -8.38
N ILE A 157 -5.23 32.54 -9.36
CA ILE A 157 -4.13 31.92 -10.10
C ILE A 157 -3.54 32.92 -11.11
N ILE A 158 -2.25 33.18 -10.98
CA ILE A 158 -1.55 34.09 -11.90
C ILE A 158 -0.94 33.36 -13.10
N GLY A 159 -0.63 32.09 -12.95
CA GLY A 159 -0.03 31.24 -13.99
C GLY A 159 0.25 29.82 -13.52
N TYR A 160 0.88 29.07 -14.41
CA TYR A 160 1.17 27.65 -14.22
C TYR A 160 2.61 27.32 -14.61
N THR A 161 3.15 26.27 -14.04
CA THR A 161 4.48 25.73 -14.33
C THR A 161 4.46 24.20 -14.27
N ILE A 162 5.45 23.53 -14.87
CA ILE A 162 5.67 22.10 -14.63
C ILE A 162 6.13 21.93 -13.19
N PHE A 163 5.66 20.88 -12.56
CA PHE A 163 6.05 20.45 -11.23
C PHE A 163 6.48 18.99 -11.30
N ASN A 164 7.64 18.67 -10.75
CA ASN A 164 8.07 17.30 -10.55
C ASN A 164 8.25 17.08 -9.06
N ASP A 165 7.48 16.13 -8.51
CA ASP A 165 7.58 15.72 -7.11
C ASP A 165 8.49 14.50 -7.00
N TRP A 166 9.76 14.73 -6.68
CA TRP A 166 10.74 13.67 -6.52
C TRP A 166 10.40 12.80 -5.31
N SER A 167 10.29 11.50 -5.53
CA SER A 167 9.75 10.55 -4.57
C SER A 167 10.74 9.45 -4.25
N ALA A 168 10.91 9.17 -2.96
CA ALA A 168 11.65 8.00 -2.45
C ALA A 168 10.64 7.02 -1.85
N ARG A 169 10.21 6.02 -2.63
CA ARG A 169 9.06 5.16 -2.31
C ARG A 169 9.26 4.28 -1.10
N ASP A 170 10.48 3.77 -0.90
CA ASP A 170 10.86 3.01 0.29
C ASP A 170 10.80 3.85 1.58
N LEU A 171 11.25 5.11 1.52
CA LEU A 171 11.13 6.04 2.64
C LEU A 171 9.67 6.42 2.90
N GLN A 172 8.86 6.66 1.83
CA GLN A 172 7.43 6.90 1.98
C GLN A 172 6.71 5.73 2.67
N GLN A 173 7.03 4.50 2.28
CA GLN A 173 6.44 3.31 2.89
C GLN A 173 6.80 3.20 4.38
N LEU A 174 8.05 3.51 4.74
CA LEU A 174 8.50 3.52 6.14
C LEU A 174 7.79 4.59 6.96
N GLU A 175 7.74 5.81 6.43
CA GLU A 175 7.14 6.98 7.11
C GLU A 175 5.62 6.87 7.20
N GLY A 176 4.98 6.24 6.22
CA GLY A 176 3.54 6.00 6.17
C GLY A 176 3.02 5.25 7.40
N GLN A 177 3.84 4.38 7.99
CA GLN A 177 3.51 3.65 9.22
C GLN A 177 3.26 4.59 10.41
N LEU A 178 3.89 5.76 10.42
CA LEU A 178 3.71 6.75 11.49
C LEU A 178 2.45 7.62 11.31
N ARG A 179 1.75 7.52 10.17
CA ARG A 179 0.53 8.28 9.83
C ARG A 179 0.67 9.80 10.02
N ILE A 180 1.88 10.33 9.91
CA ILE A 180 2.16 11.76 10.12
C ILE A 180 2.17 12.56 8.80
N GLY A 181 2.10 11.88 7.67
CA GLY A 181 2.16 12.45 6.32
C GLY A 181 3.51 12.25 5.65
N GLN A 182 3.70 12.91 4.53
CA GLN A 182 4.92 12.82 3.73
C GLN A 182 6.06 13.60 4.40
N ALA A 183 7.25 13.02 4.48
CA ALA A 183 8.44 13.65 5.04
C ALA A 183 9.66 13.39 4.15
N LYS A 184 10.64 12.58 4.58
CA LYS A 184 11.89 12.33 3.83
C LYS A 184 11.66 11.64 2.48
N GLY A 185 10.55 10.92 2.33
CA GLY A 185 10.13 10.35 1.06
C GLY A 185 9.79 11.37 -0.04
N LYS A 186 9.59 12.66 0.34
CA LYS A 186 9.13 13.74 -0.56
C LYS A 186 9.89 15.07 -0.40
N ASP A 187 10.98 15.15 0.35
CA ASP A 187 11.67 16.43 0.61
C ASP A 187 13.09 16.50 0.04
N SER A 188 13.53 15.51 -0.74
CA SER A 188 14.83 15.55 -1.43
C SER A 188 14.90 16.65 -2.50
N GLY A 189 13.75 17.12 -2.98
CA GLY A 189 13.62 18.22 -3.90
C GLY A 189 12.28 18.24 -4.61
N VAL A 190 11.87 19.41 -5.06
CA VAL A 190 10.80 19.59 -6.04
C VAL A 190 11.35 20.37 -7.20
N THR A 191 10.96 20.03 -8.44
CA THR A 191 11.38 20.78 -9.62
C THR A 191 10.26 21.69 -10.09
N LEU A 192 10.59 22.96 -10.33
CA LEU A 192 9.69 23.92 -10.97
C LEU A 192 10.30 24.44 -12.26
N GLY A 193 9.50 24.52 -13.30
CA GLY A 193 9.96 25.15 -14.53
C GLY A 193 9.44 24.55 -15.83
N PRO A 194 9.98 24.91 -16.97
CA PRO A 194 11.04 25.92 -17.17
C PRO A 194 10.55 27.37 -17.03
N TYR A 195 9.24 27.60 -17.12
CA TYR A 195 8.62 28.91 -17.13
C TYR A 195 7.49 29.02 -16.13
N LEU A 196 7.23 30.24 -15.65
CA LEU A 196 5.89 30.62 -15.20
C LEU A 196 5.13 31.14 -16.43
N VAL A 197 4.15 30.37 -16.91
CA VAL A 197 3.27 30.73 -18.01
C VAL A 197 2.00 31.36 -17.44
N THR A 198 1.74 32.64 -17.79
CA THR A 198 0.58 33.34 -17.22
C THR A 198 -0.74 32.71 -17.65
N ALA A 199 -1.75 32.77 -16.77
CA ALA A 199 -3.02 32.09 -16.97
C ALA A 199 -3.76 32.53 -18.25
N ASP A 200 -3.59 33.74 -18.68
CA ASP A 200 -4.17 34.28 -19.94
C ASP A 200 -3.55 33.64 -21.19
N GLU A 201 -2.26 33.30 -21.17
CA GLU A 201 -1.55 32.62 -22.26
C GLU A 201 -2.11 31.21 -22.49
N LEU A 202 -2.57 30.54 -21.43
CA LEU A 202 -3.12 29.18 -21.47
C LEU A 202 -4.63 29.15 -21.74
N ARG A 203 -5.25 30.27 -22.02
CA ARG A 203 -6.70 30.36 -22.24
C ARG A 203 -7.20 29.46 -23.38
N ALA A 204 -6.39 29.30 -24.43
CA ALA A 204 -6.70 28.44 -25.57
C ALA A 204 -6.75 26.93 -25.22
N TYR A 205 -6.11 26.54 -24.14
CA TYR A 205 -6.08 25.15 -23.66
C TYR A 205 -7.18 24.82 -22.65
N ARG A 206 -8.02 25.79 -22.29
CA ARG A 206 -9.14 25.52 -21.37
C ARG A 206 -10.29 24.83 -22.08
N ARG A 207 -10.78 23.75 -21.45
CA ARG A 207 -11.97 22.99 -21.87
C ARG A 207 -12.78 22.66 -20.61
N ASP A 208 -14.07 22.98 -20.61
CA ASP A 208 -14.99 22.67 -19.50
C ASP A 208 -14.48 23.10 -18.12
N GLY A 209 -13.80 24.27 -18.06
CA GLY A 209 -13.24 24.83 -16.83
C GLY A 209 -11.85 24.28 -16.42
N LYS A 210 -11.35 23.23 -17.06
CA LYS A 210 -10.05 22.61 -16.80
C LYS A 210 -9.01 23.01 -17.84
N LEU A 211 -7.73 22.93 -17.48
CA LEU A 211 -6.64 22.94 -18.45
C LEU A 211 -6.55 21.56 -19.12
N SER A 212 -6.45 21.55 -20.44
CA SER A 212 -6.33 20.34 -21.26
C SER A 212 -4.99 20.39 -21.98
N LEU A 213 -3.91 20.04 -21.29
CA LEU A 213 -2.54 20.00 -21.79
C LEU A 213 -2.13 18.54 -21.97
N GLN A 214 -1.51 18.21 -23.10
CA GLN A 214 -0.89 16.90 -23.28
C GLN A 214 0.41 16.85 -22.50
N VAL A 215 0.68 15.68 -21.89
CA VAL A 215 1.89 15.46 -21.10
C VAL A 215 2.57 14.17 -21.49
N SER A 216 3.89 14.11 -21.35
CA SER A 216 4.68 12.88 -21.46
C SER A 216 5.84 12.86 -20.47
N ALA A 217 6.12 11.69 -19.94
CA ALA A 217 7.23 11.42 -19.04
C ALA A 217 8.16 10.39 -19.66
N LEU A 218 9.46 10.69 -19.69
CA LEU A 218 10.48 9.83 -20.29
C LEU A 218 11.60 9.58 -19.29
N VAL A 219 12.13 8.37 -19.32
CA VAL A 219 13.40 8.00 -18.65
C VAL A 219 14.37 7.53 -19.73
N ASN A 220 15.55 8.14 -19.78
CA ASN A 220 16.58 7.87 -20.78
C ASN A 220 16.05 7.85 -22.21
N ASP A 221 15.23 8.89 -22.52
CA ASP A 221 14.56 9.10 -23.80
C ASP A 221 13.50 8.02 -24.18
N THR A 222 13.20 7.08 -23.26
CA THR A 222 12.10 6.10 -23.41
C THR A 222 10.85 6.63 -22.73
N VAL A 223 9.73 6.67 -23.44
CA VAL A 223 8.43 7.09 -22.87
C VAL A 223 7.97 6.07 -21.85
N ILE A 224 7.76 6.52 -20.61
CA ILE A 224 7.21 5.73 -19.51
C ILE A 224 5.70 5.89 -19.49
N GLY A 225 5.21 7.12 -19.60
CA GLY A 225 3.79 7.40 -19.56
C GLY A 225 3.45 8.67 -20.34
N SER A 226 2.18 8.79 -20.70
CA SER A 226 1.62 9.98 -21.35
C SER A 226 0.16 10.13 -20.97
N GLY A 227 -0.34 11.35 -20.94
CA GLY A 227 -1.70 11.64 -20.54
C GLY A 227 -2.13 13.06 -20.85
N SER A 228 -3.17 13.49 -20.17
CA SER A 228 -3.69 14.85 -20.27
C SER A 228 -4.12 15.38 -18.93
N THR A 229 -3.84 16.63 -18.63
CA THR A 229 -4.32 17.32 -17.44
C THR A 229 -5.84 17.47 -17.40
N ALA A 230 -6.54 17.24 -18.50
CA ALA A 230 -8.00 17.25 -18.57
C ALA A 230 -8.66 16.17 -17.70
N THR A 231 -7.94 15.08 -17.37
CA THR A 231 -8.43 13.98 -16.51
C THR A 231 -8.37 14.32 -15.03
N MET A 232 -7.91 15.51 -14.65
CA MET A 232 -7.93 16.00 -13.28
C MET A 232 -9.35 16.03 -12.73
N ASP A 233 -9.63 15.31 -11.65
CA ASP A 233 -10.97 15.21 -11.04
C ASP A 233 -11.26 16.41 -10.12
N TRP A 234 -10.35 16.73 -9.20
CA TRP A 234 -10.40 17.95 -8.40
C TRP A 234 -9.75 19.12 -9.16
N THR A 235 -10.49 20.17 -9.44
CA THR A 235 -9.97 21.36 -10.13
C THR A 235 -9.07 22.22 -9.21
N PHE A 236 -8.18 23.02 -9.79
CA PHE A 236 -7.36 23.95 -8.99
C PHE A 236 -8.20 24.92 -8.15
N GLY A 237 -9.35 25.37 -8.69
CA GLY A 237 -10.26 26.23 -7.92
C GLY A 237 -10.78 25.53 -6.66
N GLU A 238 -11.14 24.24 -6.75
CA GLU A 238 -11.61 23.45 -5.60
C GLU A 238 -10.48 23.19 -4.61
N VAL A 239 -9.29 22.81 -5.08
CA VAL A 239 -8.11 22.60 -4.22
C VAL A 239 -7.73 23.87 -3.48
N ILE A 240 -7.58 24.99 -4.19
CA ILE A 240 -7.18 26.28 -3.59
C ILE A 240 -8.26 26.78 -2.63
N SER A 241 -9.54 26.60 -2.96
CA SER A 241 -10.64 26.90 -2.03
C SER A 241 -10.50 26.10 -0.73
N TYR A 242 -10.24 24.80 -0.83
CA TYR A 242 -10.04 23.94 0.34
C TYR A 242 -8.79 24.33 1.15
N VAL A 243 -7.67 24.55 0.48
CA VAL A 243 -6.38 24.94 1.09
C VAL A 243 -6.49 26.30 1.82
N SER A 244 -7.32 27.21 1.31
CA SER A 244 -7.50 28.55 1.90
C SER A 244 -8.38 28.59 3.14
N ARG A 245 -9.02 27.47 3.53
CA ARG A 245 -9.92 27.43 4.70
C ARG A 245 -9.15 27.72 5.98
N GLY A 246 -9.46 28.85 6.61
CA GLY A 246 -8.79 29.30 7.83
C GLY A 246 -7.32 29.66 7.66
N VAL A 247 -6.80 29.70 6.41
CA VAL A 247 -5.39 29.94 6.09
C VAL A 247 -5.27 31.04 5.04
N MET A 248 -4.42 32.03 5.30
CA MET A 248 -4.08 33.07 4.33
C MET A 248 -3.08 32.53 3.30
N LEU A 249 -3.50 32.41 2.04
CA LEU A 249 -2.58 32.15 0.92
C LEU A 249 -1.86 33.43 0.54
N ALA A 250 -0.58 33.30 0.21
CA ALA A 250 0.27 34.41 -0.18
C ALA A 250 0.53 34.40 -1.71
N PRO A 251 0.71 35.56 -2.33
CA PRO A 251 1.24 35.62 -3.71
C PRO A 251 2.55 34.87 -3.82
N GLY A 252 2.66 33.98 -4.80
CA GLY A 252 3.81 33.12 -5.03
C GLY A 252 3.70 31.73 -4.36
N ASP A 253 2.67 31.45 -3.57
CA ASP A 253 2.38 30.07 -3.13
C ASP A 253 2.17 29.17 -4.35
N VAL A 254 2.72 27.95 -4.29
CA VAL A 254 2.67 26.96 -5.36
C VAL A 254 1.76 25.80 -4.92
N ILE A 255 0.83 25.43 -5.77
CA ILE A 255 -0.13 24.35 -5.53
C ILE A 255 0.01 23.31 -6.65
N GLY A 256 0.56 22.14 -6.34
CA GLY A 256 0.69 20.99 -7.25
C GLY A 256 -0.65 20.30 -7.51
N SER A 257 -0.78 19.68 -8.67
CA SER A 257 -1.99 18.99 -9.10
C SER A 257 -2.10 17.56 -8.58
N GLY A 258 -1.01 17.01 -8.10
CA GLY A 258 -0.85 15.57 -8.06
C GLY A 258 -0.49 15.00 -9.43
N THR A 259 -0.02 13.79 -9.43
CA THR A 259 0.56 13.09 -10.58
C THR A 259 -0.47 12.84 -11.68
N VAL A 260 -0.15 13.20 -12.91
CA VAL A 260 -0.95 12.76 -14.07
C VAL A 260 -0.81 11.24 -14.22
N PRO A 261 -1.94 10.50 -14.35
CA PRO A 261 -1.92 9.04 -14.41
C PRO A 261 -0.92 8.48 -15.41
N THR A 262 -0.24 7.42 -15.06
CA THR A 262 0.85 6.74 -15.79
C THR A 262 2.19 7.49 -15.88
N CYS A 263 2.28 8.70 -15.38
CA CYS A 263 3.47 9.55 -15.48
C CYS A 263 4.35 9.52 -14.22
N THR A 264 4.52 8.34 -13.64
CA THR A 264 5.40 7.99 -12.51
C THR A 264 5.76 6.51 -12.61
N LEU A 265 6.89 6.08 -12.05
CA LEU A 265 7.32 4.67 -12.13
C LEU A 265 6.46 3.75 -11.26
N VAL A 266 6.03 4.20 -10.08
CA VAL A 266 5.28 3.37 -9.14
C VAL A 266 4.00 2.79 -9.74
N GLU A 267 3.34 3.48 -10.66
CA GLU A 267 2.13 2.98 -11.31
C GLU A 267 2.39 1.79 -12.26
N HIS A 268 3.64 1.56 -12.65
CA HIS A 268 4.03 0.48 -13.56
C HIS A 268 4.56 -0.76 -12.82
N LEU A 269 4.68 -0.72 -11.51
CA LEU A 269 5.34 -1.74 -10.69
C LEU A 269 4.74 -3.15 -10.86
N THR A 270 3.43 -3.26 -11.10
CA THR A 270 2.74 -4.55 -11.33
C THR A 270 2.85 -5.07 -12.76
N ASN A 271 3.36 -4.26 -13.69
CA ASN A 271 3.53 -4.65 -15.09
C ASN A 271 5.02 -4.70 -15.46
N PRO A 272 5.67 -5.89 -15.43
CA PRO A 272 7.10 -6.03 -15.71
C PRO A 272 7.53 -5.53 -17.10
N ASP A 273 6.61 -5.51 -18.08
CA ASP A 273 6.90 -5.05 -19.45
C ASP A 273 6.96 -3.51 -19.54
N SER A 274 6.36 -2.79 -18.61
CA SER A 274 6.33 -1.33 -18.57
C SER A 274 7.12 -0.72 -17.41
N PHE A 275 7.51 -1.50 -16.40
CA PHE A 275 8.32 -1.04 -15.27
C PHE A 275 9.81 -1.18 -15.59
N PRO A 276 10.53 -0.07 -15.87
CA PRO A 276 11.96 -0.13 -16.24
C PRO A 276 12.90 -0.32 -15.03
N GLY A 277 12.37 -0.42 -13.81
CA GLY A 277 13.09 -0.32 -12.54
C GLY A 277 13.01 1.07 -11.94
N TRP A 278 13.48 1.21 -10.70
CA TRP A 278 13.64 2.50 -10.04
C TRP A 278 14.79 3.29 -10.64
N LEU A 279 14.79 4.63 -10.46
CA LEU A 279 15.86 5.49 -10.96
C LEU A 279 17.19 5.24 -10.25
N HIS A 280 18.28 5.33 -11.02
CA HIS A 280 19.64 5.17 -10.57
C HIS A 280 20.50 6.40 -10.91
N ASP A 281 21.70 6.45 -10.35
CA ASP A 281 22.68 7.48 -10.68
C ASP A 281 22.95 7.52 -12.18
N GLY A 282 22.81 8.69 -12.77
CA GLY A 282 23.02 8.95 -14.19
C GLY A 282 21.77 8.85 -15.06
N ASP A 283 20.65 8.32 -14.57
CA ASP A 283 19.39 8.32 -15.33
C ASP A 283 18.92 9.75 -15.59
N VAL A 284 18.27 9.93 -16.74
CA VAL A 284 17.76 11.23 -17.17
C VAL A 284 16.24 11.19 -17.26
N VAL A 285 15.57 11.99 -16.43
CA VAL A 285 14.12 12.16 -16.46
C VAL A 285 13.77 13.41 -17.28
N THR A 286 12.92 13.23 -18.29
CA THR A 286 12.37 14.32 -19.10
C THR A 286 10.86 14.37 -18.92
N LEU A 287 10.34 15.53 -18.52
CA LEU A 287 8.92 15.78 -18.36
C LEU A 287 8.50 16.87 -19.35
N GLU A 288 7.53 16.56 -20.20
CA GLU A 288 7.04 17.47 -21.22
C GLU A 288 5.58 17.80 -20.96
N VAL A 289 5.24 19.09 -21.03
CA VAL A 289 3.87 19.57 -20.88
C VAL A 289 3.58 20.61 -21.95
N GLU A 290 2.55 20.33 -22.75
CA GLU A 290 2.08 21.22 -23.80
C GLU A 290 1.84 22.65 -23.26
N GLY A 291 2.37 23.65 -23.92
CA GLY A 291 2.24 25.04 -23.51
C GLY A 291 3.17 25.50 -22.38
N LEU A 292 3.62 24.58 -21.51
CA LEU A 292 4.50 24.85 -20.37
C LEU A 292 5.99 24.58 -20.68
N GLY A 293 6.30 23.72 -21.67
CA GLY A 293 7.67 23.38 -22.03
C GLY A 293 8.11 22.03 -21.54
N GLN A 294 9.39 21.90 -21.19
CA GLN A 294 9.94 20.65 -20.66
C GLN A 294 10.94 20.87 -19.53
N THR A 295 11.09 19.90 -18.66
CA THR A 295 12.23 19.74 -17.75
C THR A 295 13.06 18.55 -18.18
N ARG A 296 14.38 18.58 -18.00
CA ARG A 296 15.27 17.46 -18.30
C ARG A 296 16.39 17.44 -17.27
N GLN A 297 16.36 16.44 -16.40
CA GLN A 297 17.21 16.41 -15.21
C GLN A 297 17.93 15.06 -15.12
N ARG A 298 19.20 15.12 -14.78
CA ARG A 298 19.98 13.92 -14.48
C ARG A 298 19.85 13.59 -12.99
N VAL A 299 19.52 12.37 -12.68
CA VAL A 299 19.50 11.83 -11.32
C VAL A 299 20.93 11.63 -10.84
N CYS A 300 21.23 12.07 -9.63
CA CYS A 300 22.57 11.98 -9.06
C CYS A 300 22.54 11.27 -7.70
N ALA A 301 23.42 10.27 -7.54
CA ALA A 301 23.60 9.60 -6.25
C ALA A 301 24.04 10.60 -5.17
N THR A 302 23.53 10.41 -3.96
CA THR A 302 23.91 11.17 -2.78
C THR A 302 24.75 10.31 -1.83
N PRO A 303 25.61 10.93 -0.99
CA PRO A 303 26.29 10.20 0.06
C PRO A 303 25.27 9.49 0.98
N PRO A 304 25.62 8.31 1.52
CA PRO A 304 24.75 7.63 2.48
C PRO A 304 24.48 8.54 3.69
N PRO A 305 23.27 8.48 4.26
CA PRO A 305 22.92 9.32 5.40
C PRO A 305 23.75 8.92 6.63
N GLN A 306 24.01 9.90 7.49
CA GLN A 306 24.60 9.60 8.79
C GLN A 306 23.61 8.75 9.61
N PRO A 307 24.01 7.58 10.14
CA PRO A 307 23.11 6.74 10.92
C PRO A 307 22.64 7.51 12.17
N LEU A 308 21.35 7.53 12.39
CA LEU A 308 20.79 7.94 13.67
C LEU A 308 20.89 6.73 14.63
N ALA A 309 21.42 6.96 15.82
CA ALA A 309 21.37 5.94 16.86
C ALA A 309 19.89 5.63 17.17
N PRO A 310 19.45 4.35 17.08
CA PRO A 310 18.10 3.98 17.48
C PRO A 310 17.86 4.42 18.93
N ARG A 311 16.71 5.02 19.19
CA ARG A 311 16.29 5.24 20.57
C ARG A 311 15.82 3.89 21.10
N VAL A 312 16.54 3.38 22.08
CA VAL A 312 16.09 2.22 22.84
C VAL A 312 15.08 2.74 23.86
N ASP A 313 13.89 2.17 23.89
CA ASP A 313 12.97 2.37 25.00
C ASP A 313 13.68 1.90 26.27
N PRO A 314 13.90 2.77 27.27
CA PRO A 314 14.56 2.37 28.52
C PRO A 314 13.76 1.34 29.32
N ASN A 315 12.49 1.13 28.98
CA ASN A 315 11.62 0.09 29.53
C ASN A 315 11.48 -1.13 28.60
N ALA A 316 12.11 -1.10 27.42
CA ALA A 316 12.13 -2.27 26.56
C ALA A 316 12.86 -3.40 27.31
N ALA A 317 12.20 -4.54 27.44
CA ALA A 317 12.85 -5.78 27.84
C ALA A 317 14.10 -6.02 26.96
N PRO A 318 15.18 -6.66 27.47
CA PRO A 318 16.36 -6.95 26.68
C PRO A 318 15.95 -7.62 25.38
N GLU A 319 16.54 -7.16 24.30
CA GLU A 319 16.29 -7.48 22.90
C GLU A 319 15.94 -8.97 22.69
N ALA A 320 14.69 -9.32 22.94
CA ALA A 320 14.09 -10.51 22.36
C ALA A 320 14.01 -10.24 20.86
N ALA A 321 14.49 -11.16 20.06
CA ALA A 321 14.59 -11.06 18.63
C ALA A 321 13.33 -10.38 18.05
N ARG A 322 13.52 -9.21 17.40
CA ARG A 322 12.42 -8.48 16.77
C ARG A 322 11.64 -9.45 15.90
N VAL A 323 10.40 -9.69 16.25
CA VAL A 323 9.46 -10.50 15.46
C VAL A 323 8.96 -9.65 14.28
N ASN A 324 9.89 -9.11 13.50
CA ASN A 324 9.59 -8.80 12.12
C ASN A 324 9.80 -10.09 11.35
N PRO A 325 8.79 -10.58 10.62
CA PRO A 325 9.02 -11.68 9.70
C PRO A 325 10.22 -11.31 8.82
N ALA A 326 11.11 -12.27 8.58
CA ALA A 326 12.16 -12.13 7.58
C ALA A 326 11.51 -11.63 6.27
N PRO A 327 12.24 -10.88 5.40
CA PRO A 327 11.68 -10.48 4.13
C PRO A 327 11.07 -11.71 3.46
N PRO A 328 9.84 -11.62 2.90
CA PRO A 328 9.14 -12.77 2.36
C PRO A 328 10.00 -13.48 1.32
N LEU A 329 10.04 -14.82 1.36
CA LEU A 329 10.84 -15.65 0.47
C LEU A 329 10.41 -15.50 -1.01
N VAL A 330 9.16 -15.07 -1.23
CA VAL A 330 8.60 -14.66 -2.52
C VAL A 330 7.86 -13.34 -2.33
N PRO A 331 7.64 -12.52 -3.40
CA PRO A 331 6.87 -11.30 -3.29
C PRO A 331 5.48 -11.58 -2.67
N TYR A 332 5.09 -10.81 -1.66
CA TYR A 332 3.75 -10.92 -1.07
C TYR A 332 2.77 -10.08 -1.87
N THR A 333 2.38 -10.59 -3.03
CA THR A 333 1.43 -9.98 -3.96
C THR A 333 0.32 -10.98 -4.27
N ARG A 334 -0.88 -10.47 -4.64
CA ARG A 334 -1.99 -11.33 -5.06
C ARG A 334 -1.61 -12.15 -6.27
N GLY A 335 -1.73 -13.48 -6.17
CA GLY A 335 -1.47 -14.36 -7.28
C GLY A 335 -0.74 -15.65 -6.93
N LEU A 336 -0.34 -16.39 -7.96
CA LEU A 336 0.31 -17.69 -7.87
C LEU A 336 1.84 -17.52 -7.95
N HIS A 337 2.55 -17.91 -6.90
CA HIS A 337 4.00 -17.79 -6.78
C HIS A 337 4.64 -19.15 -6.67
N GLN A 338 5.60 -19.44 -7.53
CA GLN A 338 6.38 -20.66 -7.39
C GLN A 338 7.34 -20.54 -6.21
N VAL A 339 7.17 -21.38 -5.19
CA VAL A 339 7.97 -21.37 -3.96
C VAL A 339 9.09 -22.42 -3.97
N ALA A 340 8.90 -23.51 -4.71
CA ALA A 340 9.92 -24.56 -4.94
C ALA A 340 9.65 -25.27 -6.27
N ASP A 341 10.50 -26.25 -6.63
CA ASP A 341 10.28 -27.04 -7.84
C ASP A 341 8.92 -27.73 -7.80
N ARG A 342 8.03 -27.36 -8.75
CA ARG A 342 6.67 -27.89 -8.92
C ARG A 342 5.80 -27.71 -7.66
N VAL A 343 6.05 -26.66 -6.86
CA VAL A 343 5.25 -26.25 -5.69
C VAL A 343 4.99 -24.76 -5.76
N TRP A 344 3.71 -24.36 -5.62
CA TRP A 344 3.27 -22.96 -5.69
C TRP A 344 2.42 -22.62 -4.48
N ALA A 345 2.52 -21.37 -4.02
CA ALA A 345 1.61 -20.73 -3.10
C ALA A 345 0.73 -19.72 -3.86
N TRP A 346 -0.56 -19.74 -3.59
CA TRP A 346 -1.46 -18.65 -3.92
C TRP A 346 -1.55 -17.72 -2.72
N THR A 347 -1.21 -16.45 -2.90
CA THR A 347 -1.22 -15.49 -1.79
C THR A 347 -2.23 -14.38 -2.01
N LEU A 348 -2.89 -13.95 -0.92
CA LEU A 348 -3.84 -12.85 -0.89
C LEU A 348 -3.41 -11.83 0.17
N PRO A 349 -2.71 -10.76 -0.18
CA PRO A 349 -2.55 -9.60 0.70
C PRO A 349 -3.93 -8.95 0.98
N ASP A 350 -4.23 -8.45 2.17
CA ASP A 350 -3.37 -8.19 3.34
C ASP A 350 -3.19 -9.36 4.33
N GLY A 351 -3.89 -10.48 4.14
CA GLY A 351 -3.84 -11.62 5.04
C GLY A 351 -4.74 -11.50 6.27
N GLY A 352 -5.63 -10.49 6.32
CA GLY A 352 -6.63 -10.33 7.37
C GLY A 352 -7.79 -11.35 7.27
N PHE A 353 -8.92 -11.03 7.91
CA PHE A 353 -10.10 -11.91 7.89
C PHE A 353 -10.54 -12.29 6.47
N GLY A 354 -10.56 -13.59 6.16
CA GLY A 354 -11.02 -14.13 4.88
C GLY A 354 -10.02 -14.01 3.71
N TRP A 355 -8.87 -13.36 3.91
CA TRP A 355 -7.80 -13.25 2.91
C TRP A 355 -6.75 -14.34 3.11
N SER A 356 -7.16 -15.59 2.94
CA SER A 356 -6.34 -16.78 3.15
C SER A 356 -5.46 -17.11 1.96
N ASN A 357 -4.36 -17.81 2.21
CA ASN A 357 -3.50 -18.42 1.21
C ASN A 357 -3.98 -19.84 0.87
N ALA A 358 -3.51 -20.35 -0.28
CA ALA A 358 -3.73 -21.71 -0.74
C ALA A 358 -2.45 -22.25 -1.42
N GLY A 359 -2.44 -23.50 -1.85
CA GLY A 359 -1.27 -24.11 -2.45
C GLY A 359 -1.55 -25.09 -3.57
N LEU A 360 -0.54 -25.32 -4.42
CA LEU A 360 -0.56 -26.35 -5.44
C LEU A 360 0.75 -27.13 -5.42
N VAL A 361 0.68 -28.46 -5.31
CA VAL A 361 1.80 -29.38 -5.39
C VAL A 361 1.60 -30.25 -6.62
N ALA A 362 2.50 -30.20 -7.61
CA ALA A 362 2.39 -31.00 -8.82
C ALA A 362 3.40 -32.13 -8.86
N GLY A 363 2.91 -33.29 -9.27
CA GLY A 363 3.66 -34.49 -9.62
C GLY A 363 3.58 -34.80 -11.12
N ASP A 364 3.89 -36.01 -11.54
CA ASP A 364 3.79 -36.45 -12.92
C ASP A 364 2.33 -36.79 -13.27
N GLY A 365 1.64 -35.89 -14.00
CA GLY A 365 0.26 -36.07 -14.42
C GLY A 365 -0.79 -36.01 -13.31
N ALA A 366 -0.45 -35.52 -12.12
CA ALA A 366 -1.37 -35.34 -10.99
C ALA A 366 -0.95 -34.13 -10.16
N SER A 367 -1.91 -33.47 -9.50
CA SER A 367 -1.64 -32.40 -8.54
C SER A 367 -2.51 -32.53 -7.30
N LEU A 368 -1.97 -32.02 -6.17
CA LEU A 368 -2.69 -31.78 -4.93
C LEU A 368 -2.94 -30.28 -4.78
N LEU A 369 -4.20 -29.90 -4.59
CA LEU A 369 -4.56 -28.56 -4.13
C LEU A 369 -4.54 -28.53 -2.59
N VAL A 370 -4.03 -27.46 -2.00
CA VAL A 370 -4.11 -27.21 -0.54
C VAL A 370 -5.03 -26.02 -0.35
N ASP A 371 -6.17 -26.26 0.24
CA ASP A 371 -7.27 -25.33 0.51
C ASP A 371 -7.95 -24.70 -0.72
N THR A 372 -9.12 -24.18 -0.52
CA THR A 372 -9.85 -23.28 -1.39
C THR A 372 -9.98 -21.91 -0.72
N LEU A 373 -10.84 -21.01 -1.21
CA LEU A 373 -10.89 -19.64 -0.70
C LEU A 373 -12.30 -19.24 -0.25
N PHE A 374 -12.43 -18.06 0.35
CA PHE A 374 -13.60 -17.62 1.09
C PHE A 374 -14.85 -17.43 0.26
N ASP A 375 -14.71 -17.09 -1.01
CA ASP A 375 -15.84 -17.02 -1.93
C ASP A 375 -15.57 -17.70 -3.28
N LEU A 376 -16.62 -17.81 -4.08
CA LEU A 376 -16.52 -18.50 -5.35
C LEU A 376 -15.74 -17.72 -6.42
N ALA A 377 -15.68 -16.40 -6.32
CA ALA A 377 -14.97 -15.57 -7.28
C ALA A 377 -13.45 -15.70 -7.06
N LEU A 378 -13.01 -15.58 -5.80
CA LEU A 378 -11.61 -15.78 -5.42
C LEU A 378 -11.10 -17.18 -5.79
N THR A 379 -11.90 -18.22 -5.50
CA THR A 379 -11.50 -19.58 -5.83
C THR A 379 -11.43 -19.81 -7.35
N ARG A 380 -12.34 -19.23 -8.16
CA ARG A 380 -12.24 -19.32 -9.63
C ARG A 380 -10.97 -18.66 -10.14
N GLU A 381 -10.67 -17.46 -9.67
CA GLU A 381 -9.46 -16.73 -10.04
C GLU A 381 -8.20 -17.56 -9.75
N MET A 382 -8.11 -18.13 -8.55
CA MET A 382 -7.00 -19.02 -8.17
C MET A 382 -6.90 -20.24 -9.09
N LEU A 383 -8.01 -20.95 -9.32
CA LEU A 383 -8.02 -22.13 -10.19
C LEU A 383 -7.68 -21.78 -11.64
N ASP A 384 -8.12 -20.61 -12.13
CA ASP A 384 -7.80 -20.13 -13.47
C ASP A 384 -6.29 -19.82 -13.60
N ALA A 385 -5.68 -19.20 -12.58
CA ALA A 385 -4.24 -18.95 -12.53
C ALA A 385 -3.41 -20.25 -12.47
N MET A 386 -3.97 -21.31 -11.89
CA MET A 386 -3.31 -22.63 -11.82
C MET A 386 -3.43 -23.44 -13.13
N ARG A 387 -4.31 -23.07 -14.07
CA ARG A 387 -4.54 -23.83 -15.32
C ARG A 387 -3.29 -24.16 -16.12
N PRO A 388 -2.32 -23.23 -16.32
CA PRO A 388 -1.10 -23.55 -17.08
C PRO A 388 -0.34 -24.76 -16.52
N ILE A 389 -0.53 -25.08 -15.25
CA ILE A 389 0.09 -26.22 -14.55
C ILE A 389 -0.86 -27.43 -14.59
N THR A 390 -2.14 -27.20 -14.22
CA THR A 390 -3.12 -28.27 -14.03
C THR A 390 -3.66 -28.85 -15.35
N ASP A 391 -3.48 -28.18 -16.48
CA ASP A 391 -3.75 -28.75 -17.80
C ASP A 391 -2.83 -29.93 -18.13
N ALA A 392 -1.58 -29.91 -17.63
CA ALA A 392 -0.62 -30.98 -17.80
C ALA A 392 -0.61 -31.98 -16.62
N ALA A 393 -0.94 -31.51 -15.41
CA ALA A 393 -1.00 -32.29 -14.17
C ALA A 393 -2.32 -31.97 -13.44
N PRO A 394 -3.44 -32.57 -13.84
CA PRO A 394 -4.76 -32.27 -13.27
C PRO A 394 -4.81 -32.42 -11.75
N ILE A 395 -5.63 -31.58 -11.09
CA ILE A 395 -5.91 -31.74 -9.65
C ILE A 395 -6.68 -33.04 -9.46
N THR A 396 -6.05 -34.00 -8.78
CA THR A 396 -6.63 -35.31 -8.42
C THR A 396 -7.11 -35.33 -6.98
N ASP A 397 -6.43 -34.59 -6.13
CA ASP A 397 -6.68 -34.53 -4.69
C ASP A 397 -6.70 -33.06 -4.23
N ALA A 398 -7.48 -32.80 -3.18
CA ALA A 398 -7.46 -31.53 -2.46
C ALA A 398 -7.40 -31.84 -0.95
N LEU A 399 -6.41 -31.27 -0.25
CA LEU A 399 -6.42 -31.27 1.21
C LEU A 399 -7.08 -29.98 1.71
N ILE A 400 -7.95 -30.11 2.67
CA ILE A 400 -8.48 -29.02 3.46
C ILE A 400 -7.80 -29.03 4.82
N THR A 401 -7.09 -27.93 5.13
CA THR A 401 -6.27 -27.85 6.34
C THR A 401 -7.14 -27.81 7.60
N HIS A 402 -8.24 -27.05 7.58
CA HIS A 402 -9.19 -26.91 8.68
C HIS A 402 -10.57 -26.45 8.20
N SER A 403 -11.53 -26.25 9.12
CA SER A 403 -12.95 -26.11 8.79
C SER A 403 -13.39 -24.70 8.35
N ASN A 404 -12.59 -23.65 8.53
CA ASN A 404 -13.03 -22.29 8.29
C ASN A 404 -13.39 -22.01 6.82
N GLY A 405 -14.37 -21.13 6.62
CA GLY A 405 -14.96 -20.88 5.31
C GLY A 405 -13.98 -20.34 4.27
N ASP A 406 -12.99 -19.59 4.69
CA ASP A 406 -11.95 -19.05 3.81
C ASP A 406 -10.92 -20.10 3.33
N HIS A 407 -11.06 -21.34 3.81
CA HIS A 407 -10.31 -22.49 3.32
C HIS A 407 -11.21 -23.56 2.67
N THR A 408 -12.56 -23.42 2.76
CA THR A 408 -13.50 -24.48 2.39
C THR A 408 -14.60 -24.07 1.41
N HIS A 409 -15.00 -22.80 1.35
CA HIS A 409 -16.18 -22.36 0.62
C HIS A 409 -16.08 -22.57 -0.90
N GLY A 410 -14.85 -22.63 -1.43
CA GLY A 410 -14.61 -22.92 -2.84
C GLY A 410 -14.69 -24.39 -3.22
N ASN A 411 -14.80 -25.33 -2.28
CA ASN A 411 -14.75 -26.79 -2.52
C ASN A 411 -15.75 -27.26 -3.58
N GLN A 412 -16.91 -26.63 -3.68
CA GLN A 412 -17.93 -26.95 -4.69
C GLN A 412 -17.49 -26.72 -6.13
N LEU A 413 -16.45 -25.90 -6.37
CA LEU A 413 -15.91 -25.62 -7.71
C LEU A 413 -14.96 -26.71 -8.19
N LEU A 414 -14.47 -27.57 -7.31
CA LEU A 414 -13.62 -28.67 -7.68
C LEU A 414 -14.44 -29.74 -8.45
N SER A 415 -13.82 -30.34 -9.49
CA SER A 415 -14.45 -31.44 -10.22
C SER A 415 -14.96 -32.52 -9.25
N PRO A 416 -16.11 -33.16 -9.51
CA PRO A 416 -16.56 -34.30 -8.74
C PRO A 416 -15.55 -35.46 -8.69
N SER A 417 -14.61 -35.52 -9.62
CA SER A 417 -13.53 -36.53 -9.63
C SER A 417 -12.37 -36.20 -8.71
N VAL A 418 -12.27 -34.95 -8.21
CA VAL A 418 -11.25 -34.57 -7.23
C VAL A 418 -11.63 -35.12 -5.87
N ARG A 419 -10.75 -35.89 -5.26
CA ARG A 419 -10.92 -36.42 -3.93
C ARG A 419 -10.54 -35.37 -2.89
N ILE A 420 -11.51 -34.91 -2.10
CA ILE A 420 -11.25 -34.01 -0.97
C ILE A 420 -10.85 -34.82 0.25
N ILE A 421 -9.72 -34.46 0.85
CA ILE A 421 -9.13 -35.11 2.03
C ILE A 421 -9.14 -34.09 3.17
N ALA A 422 -9.50 -34.48 4.38
CA ALA A 422 -9.41 -33.66 5.58
C ALA A 422 -9.15 -34.52 6.82
N ALA A 423 -8.68 -33.92 7.90
CA ALA A 423 -8.70 -34.55 9.19
C ALA A 423 -10.15 -34.82 9.63
N LYS A 424 -10.37 -35.87 10.44
CA LYS A 424 -11.72 -36.27 10.87
C LYS A 424 -12.45 -35.11 11.57
N GLY A 425 -11.80 -34.41 12.51
CA GLY A 425 -12.40 -33.26 13.21
C GLY A 425 -12.77 -32.11 12.26
N THR A 426 -11.93 -31.84 11.23
CA THR A 426 -12.24 -30.85 10.19
C THR A 426 -13.52 -31.22 9.42
N ALA A 427 -13.66 -32.49 9.02
CA ALA A 427 -14.85 -32.96 8.32
C ALA A 427 -16.12 -32.92 9.19
N GLU A 428 -15.99 -33.22 10.48
CA GLU A 428 -17.07 -33.11 11.45
C GLU A 428 -17.54 -31.67 11.62
N GLU A 429 -16.64 -30.71 11.79
CA GLU A 429 -16.98 -29.28 11.88
C GLU A 429 -17.60 -28.74 10.60
N ILE A 430 -17.12 -29.11 9.40
CA ILE A 430 -17.72 -28.71 8.13
C ILE A 430 -19.16 -29.24 8.01
N ALA A 431 -19.45 -30.44 8.55
CA ALA A 431 -20.79 -31.02 8.53
C ALA A 431 -21.78 -30.30 9.47
N GLU A 432 -21.28 -29.69 10.53
CA GLU A 432 -22.07 -28.95 11.52
C GLU A 432 -22.15 -27.44 11.21
N ASP A 433 -21.34 -26.94 10.25
CA ASP A 433 -21.29 -25.52 9.92
C ASP A 433 -22.65 -25.05 9.35
N THR A 434 -23.17 -23.97 9.93
CA THR A 434 -24.36 -23.28 9.44
C THR A 434 -24.11 -22.53 8.13
N GLY A 435 -22.83 -22.48 7.70
CA GLY A 435 -22.36 -22.02 6.42
C GLY A 435 -22.49 -20.53 6.16
N PRO A 436 -22.46 -20.18 4.86
CA PRO A 436 -22.42 -18.81 4.38
C PRO A 436 -23.59 -17.95 4.84
N ALA A 437 -24.70 -18.54 5.31
CA ALA A 437 -25.88 -17.81 5.77
C ALA A 437 -25.57 -16.88 6.96
N LEU A 438 -24.74 -17.34 7.91
CA LEU A 438 -24.31 -16.51 9.04
C LEU A 438 -23.44 -15.35 8.57
N LEU A 439 -22.47 -15.62 7.69
CA LEU A 439 -21.57 -14.60 7.14
C LEU A 439 -22.35 -13.55 6.33
N THR A 440 -23.32 -13.98 5.53
CA THR A 440 -24.23 -13.06 4.81
C THR A 440 -25.05 -12.21 5.81
N ALA A 441 -25.54 -12.80 6.89
CA ALA A 441 -26.26 -12.07 7.93
C ALA A 441 -25.35 -11.04 8.63
N MET A 442 -24.09 -11.39 8.91
CA MET A 442 -23.11 -10.49 9.54
C MET A 442 -22.79 -9.25 8.69
N GLN A 443 -22.94 -9.31 7.37
CA GLN A 443 -22.77 -8.15 6.49
C GLN A 443 -23.88 -7.10 6.64
N THR A 444 -25.05 -7.50 7.14
CA THR A 444 -26.28 -6.67 7.15
C THR A 444 -26.88 -6.49 8.52
N ILE A 445 -26.45 -7.24 9.54
CA ILE A 445 -26.98 -7.20 10.90
C ILE A 445 -26.62 -5.87 11.57
N ASP A 446 -27.59 -5.28 12.27
CA ASP A 446 -27.34 -4.11 13.11
C ASP A 446 -26.90 -4.55 14.52
N LEU A 447 -25.62 -4.38 14.79
CA LEU A 447 -24.97 -4.67 16.09
C LEU A 447 -24.53 -3.37 16.80
N GLY A 448 -25.12 -2.24 16.41
CA GLY A 448 -24.67 -0.91 16.82
C GLY A 448 -23.53 -0.38 15.91
N PRO A 449 -23.25 0.94 15.98
CA PRO A 449 -22.44 1.61 14.96
C PRO A 449 -21.00 1.08 14.83
N VAL A 450 -20.38 0.69 15.94
CA VAL A 450 -18.99 0.20 15.96
C VAL A 450 -18.91 -1.21 15.40
N ALA A 451 -19.67 -2.15 15.98
CA ALA A 451 -19.62 -3.55 15.57
C ALA A 451 -20.18 -3.78 14.15
N THR A 452 -21.25 -3.07 13.75
CA THR A 452 -21.77 -3.12 12.38
C THR A 452 -20.73 -2.65 11.37
N ARG A 453 -20.01 -1.58 11.67
CA ARG A 453 -18.92 -1.09 10.82
C ARG A 453 -17.79 -2.12 10.73
N PHE A 454 -17.35 -2.64 11.88
CA PHE A 454 -16.31 -3.67 11.95
C PHE A 454 -16.65 -4.89 11.08
N MET A 455 -17.86 -5.45 11.22
CA MET A 455 -18.31 -6.59 10.43
C MET A 455 -18.31 -6.29 8.92
N ARG A 456 -18.80 -5.12 8.54
CA ARG A 456 -18.81 -4.70 7.14
C ARG A 456 -17.41 -4.52 6.58
N ASP A 457 -16.51 -3.91 7.35
CA ASP A 457 -15.13 -3.66 6.92
C ASP A 457 -14.33 -4.97 6.78
N ARG A 458 -14.65 -6.02 7.57
CA ARG A 458 -13.98 -7.33 7.51
C ARG A 458 -14.61 -8.30 6.49
N PHE A 459 -15.94 -8.33 6.38
CA PHE A 459 -16.65 -9.34 5.60
C PHE A 459 -17.39 -8.77 4.37
N GLY A 460 -17.53 -7.44 4.25
CA GLY A 460 -18.29 -6.79 3.18
C GLY A 460 -17.67 -6.90 1.79
N HIS A 461 -16.43 -7.35 1.69
CA HIS A 461 -15.69 -7.53 0.44
C HIS A 461 -16.00 -8.86 -0.26
N PHE A 462 -16.65 -9.81 0.41
CA PHE A 462 -16.87 -11.15 -0.07
C PHE A 462 -18.32 -11.39 -0.48
N ASP A 463 -18.53 -12.22 -1.50
CA ASP A 463 -19.85 -12.66 -1.93
C ASP A 463 -20.11 -14.12 -1.49
N PHE A 464 -20.89 -14.27 -0.44
CA PHE A 464 -21.26 -15.59 0.08
C PHE A 464 -22.47 -16.21 -0.63
N SER A 465 -23.04 -15.55 -1.66
CA SER A 465 -24.20 -16.06 -2.38
C SER A 465 -23.85 -17.30 -3.21
N GLY A 466 -24.76 -18.28 -3.20
CA GLY A 466 -24.63 -19.49 -4.01
C GLY A 466 -23.57 -20.50 -3.52
N ILE A 467 -22.93 -20.25 -2.39
CA ILE A 467 -22.02 -21.21 -1.77
C ILE A 467 -22.81 -22.41 -1.23
N ARG A 468 -22.33 -23.61 -1.53
CA ARG A 468 -22.80 -24.89 -1.02
C ARG A 468 -21.61 -25.67 -0.49
N LEU A 469 -21.65 -26.01 0.78
CA LEU A 469 -20.56 -26.73 1.41
C LEU A 469 -20.39 -28.11 0.76
N ARG A 470 -19.17 -28.45 0.38
CA ARG A 470 -18.74 -29.78 -0.05
C ARG A 470 -17.71 -30.30 0.93
N ASN A 471 -18.07 -31.35 1.66
CA ASN A 471 -17.23 -31.95 2.70
C ASN A 471 -16.18 -32.90 2.10
N ALA A 472 -15.30 -33.44 2.95
CA ALA A 472 -14.27 -34.39 2.58
C ALA A 472 -14.88 -35.72 2.10
N ASP A 473 -14.25 -36.28 1.04
CA ASP A 473 -14.55 -37.62 0.52
C ASP A 473 -13.77 -38.71 1.32
N GLN A 474 -12.61 -38.31 1.89
CA GLN A 474 -11.76 -39.19 2.72
C GLN A 474 -11.28 -38.42 3.94
N THR A 475 -11.29 -39.10 5.09
CA THR A 475 -10.76 -38.53 6.33
C THR A 475 -9.56 -39.31 6.85
N PHE A 476 -8.75 -38.67 7.72
CA PHE A 476 -7.67 -39.30 8.46
C PHE A 476 -7.65 -38.78 9.92
N ASP A 477 -7.04 -39.54 10.84
CA ASP A 477 -7.00 -39.16 12.25
C ASP A 477 -5.74 -38.32 12.59
N HIS A 478 -4.54 -38.87 12.35
CA HIS A 478 -3.28 -38.23 12.75
C HIS A 478 -2.38 -37.89 11.54
N GLU A 479 -2.06 -38.88 10.71
CA GLU A 479 -1.18 -38.74 9.57
C GLU A 479 -1.70 -39.55 8.37
N LEU A 480 -1.47 -39.02 7.18
CA LEU A 480 -1.73 -39.73 5.94
C LEU A 480 -0.64 -39.32 4.91
N THR A 481 0.10 -40.32 4.41
CA THR A 481 0.99 -40.09 3.26
C THR A 481 0.25 -40.40 1.97
N ILE A 482 0.34 -39.51 0.99
CA ILE A 482 -0.21 -39.70 -0.36
C ILE A 482 0.92 -39.60 -1.39
N ASP A 483 0.70 -40.24 -2.54
CA ASP A 483 1.53 -40.09 -3.73
C ASP A 483 0.83 -39.17 -4.73
N VAL A 484 1.48 -38.06 -5.08
CA VAL A 484 1.01 -37.09 -6.05
C VAL A 484 1.86 -37.20 -7.31
N GLY A 485 1.51 -38.12 -8.21
CA GLY A 485 2.26 -38.35 -9.44
C GLY A 485 3.74 -38.64 -9.19
N GLY A 486 4.04 -39.57 -8.29
CA GLY A 486 5.40 -39.97 -7.91
C GLY A 486 6.06 -39.08 -6.84
N ARG A 487 5.39 -38.04 -6.38
CA ARG A 487 5.87 -37.19 -5.28
C ARG A 487 5.20 -37.55 -3.96
N ARG A 488 6.00 -37.84 -2.95
CA ARG A 488 5.50 -38.08 -1.60
C ARG A 488 5.02 -36.76 -0.96
N VAL A 489 3.83 -36.77 -0.39
CA VAL A 489 3.28 -35.67 0.40
C VAL A 489 2.73 -36.23 1.71
N ASP A 490 3.17 -35.65 2.81
CA ASP A 490 2.73 -36.05 4.16
C ASP A 490 1.70 -35.04 4.69
N LEU A 491 0.51 -35.52 5.02
CA LEU A 491 -0.60 -34.79 5.62
C LEU A 491 -0.60 -35.08 7.11
N ILE A 492 -0.44 -34.07 7.97
CA ILE A 492 -0.24 -34.26 9.41
C ILE A 492 -1.25 -33.40 10.16
N ASN A 493 -2.11 -33.99 10.97
CA ASN A 493 -3.01 -33.27 11.86
C ASN A 493 -2.29 -32.92 13.17
N LEU A 494 -2.10 -31.63 13.42
CA LEU A 494 -1.44 -31.07 14.61
C LEU A 494 -2.44 -30.44 15.60
N GLY A 495 -3.74 -30.35 15.21
CA GLY A 495 -4.81 -29.85 16.08
C GLY A 495 -5.19 -30.81 17.20
N PRO A 496 -6.12 -30.38 18.12
CA PRO A 496 -6.84 -29.09 18.03
C PRO A 496 -5.97 -27.90 18.45
N ALA A 497 -6.10 -26.78 17.74
CA ALA A 497 -5.41 -25.53 18.03
C ALA A 497 -6.24 -24.32 17.57
N HIS A 498 -6.18 -23.95 16.27
CA HIS A 498 -7.04 -22.92 15.69
C HIS A 498 -8.50 -23.41 15.65
N THR A 499 -8.72 -24.63 15.15
CA THR A 499 -10.01 -25.33 15.10
C THR A 499 -9.92 -26.68 15.82
N ALA A 500 -10.92 -27.55 15.70
CA ALA A 500 -10.93 -28.89 16.31
C ALA A 500 -9.89 -29.84 15.70
N ALA A 501 -9.46 -29.57 14.47
CA ALA A 501 -8.40 -30.31 13.79
C ALA A 501 -7.73 -29.42 12.73
N ASP A 502 -6.43 -29.26 12.85
CA ASP A 502 -5.63 -28.38 12.00
C ASP A 502 -4.50 -29.18 11.36
N SER A 503 -4.55 -29.33 10.04
CA SER A 503 -3.62 -30.14 9.28
C SER A 503 -2.59 -29.31 8.54
N VAL A 504 -1.36 -29.81 8.48
CA VAL A 504 -0.29 -29.27 7.65
C VAL A 504 0.03 -30.21 6.50
N VAL A 505 0.58 -29.65 5.41
CA VAL A 505 1.04 -30.42 4.24
C VAL A 505 2.54 -30.27 4.13
N HIS A 506 3.27 -31.37 4.35
CA HIS A 506 4.71 -31.40 4.19
C HIS A 506 5.10 -32.04 2.86
N VAL A 507 5.93 -31.36 2.09
CA VAL A 507 6.48 -31.83 0.81
C VAL A 507 8.00 -32.00 0.98
N PRO A 508 8.47 -33.18 1.46
CA PRO A 508 9.84 -33.34 1.94
C PRO A 508 10.91 -33.10 0.88
N ASP A 509 10.68 -33.58 -0.35
CA ASP A 509 11.62 -33.44 -1.46
C ASP A 509 11.76 -32.02 -1.98
N ALA A 510 10.75 -31.15 -1.73
CA ALA A 510 10.76 -29.73 -2.07
C ALA A 510 11.13 -28.83 -0.88
N GLY A 511 11.18 -29.37 0.34
CA GLY A 511 11.42 -28.59 1.56
C GLY A 511 10.31 -27.55 1.85
N VAL A 512 9.06 -27.86 1.51
CA VAL A 512 7.93 -26.94 1.67
C VAL A 512 6.93 -27.48 2.69
N LEU A 513 6.46 -26.60 3.56
CA LEU A 513 5.38 -26.85 4.53
C LEU A 513 4.25 -25.86 4.31
N PHE A 514 3.04 -26.34 4.01
CA PHE A 514 1.81 -25.53 4.10
C PHE A 514 1.22 -25.73 5.48
N ALA A 515 1.07 -24.63 6.21
CA ALA A 515 0.75 -24.67 7.64
C ALA A 515 -0.74 -24.41 7.96
N GLY A 516 -1.54 -23.99 6.96
CA GLY A 516 -2.89 -23.49 7.23
C GLY A 516 -2.87 -22.41 8.32
N ASP A 517 -3.95 -22.31 9.06
CA ASP A 517 -4.13 -21.31 10.11
C ASP A 517 -3.45 -21.64 11.45
N LEU A 518 -2.56 -22.62 11.44
CA LEU A 518 -1.55 -22.71 12.50
C LEU A 518 -0.53 -21.56 12.40
N LEU A 519 -0.47 -20.87 11.26
CA LEU A 519 0.41 -19.72 11.07
C LEU A 519 -0.31 -18.52 10.45
N PHE A 520 -0.17 -17.40 11.15
CA PHE A 520 -0.54 -16.05 10.74
C PHE A 520 0.73 -15.19 10.76
N ILE A 521 1.23 -14.79 9.61
CA ILE A 521 2.50 -14.05 9.53
C ILE A 521 2.23 -12.56 9.32
N GLY A 522 2.68 -11.75 10.30
CA GLY A 522 2.41 -10.32 10.31
C GLY A 522 0.96 -9.95 10.69
N CYS A 523 0.16 -10.92 11.07
CA CYS A 523 -1.18 -10.72 11.61
C CYS A 523 -1.43 -11.62 12.83
N THR A 524 -2.33 -11.18 13.69
CA THR A 524 -2.61 -11.83 14.98
C THR A 524 -3.38 -13.13 14.76
N PRO A 525 -2.91 -14.28 15.27
CA PRO A 525 -3.69 -15.53 15.25
C PRO A 525 -4.98 -15.41 16.06
N ILE A 526 -5.96 -16.27 15.77
CA ILE A 526 -7.21 -16.33 16.53
C ILE A 526 -7.49 -17.77 16.99
N VAL A 527 -7.71 -17.97 18.29
CA VAL A 527 -7.95 -19.28 18.91
C VAL A 527 -9.45 -19.54 19.03
N TRP A 528 -10.02 -20.29 18.09
CA TRP A 528 -11.44 -20.66 18.19
C TRP A 528 -11.69 -21.88 19.06
N ASN A 529 -10.73 -22.80 19.14
CA ASN A 529 -10.87 -24.05 19.88
C ASN A 529 -9.81 -24.19 20.99
N GLY A 530 -8.53 -24.09 20.70
CA GLY A 530 -7.44 -24.29 21.66
C GLY A 530 -7.22 -25.78 21.99
N PRO A 531 -6.51 -26.14 23.06
CA PRO A 531 -5.84 -25.18 23.96
C PRO A 531 -4.60 -24.54 23.36
N ILE A 532 -4.22 -23.38 23.90
CA ILE A 532 -3.01 -22.64 23.45
C ILE A 532 -1.74 -23.50 23.58
N ALA A 533 -1.67 -24.35 24.61
CA ALA A 533 -0.56 -25.28 24.77
C ALA A 533 -0.37 -26.23 23.58
N ASN A 534 -1.47 -26.70 22.97
CA ASN A 534 -1.41 -27.53 21.77
C ASN A 534 -0.91 -26.73 20.56
N TRP A 535 -1.29 -25.46 20.46
CA TRP A 535 -0.79 -24.61 19.37
C TRP A 535 0.73 -24.40 19.47
N ILE A 536 1.24 -24.16 20.68
CA ILE A 536 2.69 -24.09 20.93
C ILE A 536 3.36 -25.42 20.54
N ALA A 537 2.76 -26.55 20.91
CA ALA A 537 3.27 -27.87 20.53
C ALA A 537 3.21 -28.12 19.01
N ALA A 538 2.17 -27.61 18.32
CA ALA A 538 2.08 -27.64 16.86
C ALA A 538 3.20 -26.83 16.20
N CYS A 539 3.52 -25.65 16.74
CA CYS A 539 4.68 -24.86 16.28
C CYS A 539 6.00 -25.64 16.46
N ASP A 540 6.20 -26.28 17.61
CA ASP A 540 7.39 -27.11 17.85
C ASP A 540 7.46 -28.30 16.88
N ALA A 541 6.33 -28.96 16.59
CA ALA A 541 6.26 -30.04 15.61
C ALA A 541 6.58 -29.55 14.18
N MET A 542 6.05 -28.40 13.77
CA MET A 542 6.37 -27.78 12.46
C MET A 542 7.85 -27.42 12.34
N ILE A 543 8.46 -26.87 13.39
CA ILE A 543 9.91 -26.58 13.43
C ILE A 543 10.74 -27.86 13.26
N ALA A 544 10.29 -28.97 13.88
CA ALA A 544 10.98 -30.26 13.81
C ALA A 544 10.92 -30.91 12.39
N LEU A 545 10.00 -30.48 11.51
CA LEU A 545 9.98 -30.92 10.11
C LEU A 545 11.11 -30.30 9.27
N ASP A 546 11.79 -29.28 9.78
CA ASP A 546 12.95 -28.60 9.18
C ASP A 546 12.73 -28.15 7.73
N ALA A 547 11.51 -27.71 7.41
CA ALA A 547 11.15 -27.18 6.09
C ALA A 547 11.62 -25.73 5.95
N PRO A 548 12.56 -25.41 5.03
CA PRO A 548 13.08 -24.06 4.88
C PRO A 548 12.05 -23.06 4.28
N ILE A 549 10.98 -23.56 3.67
CA ILE A 549 9.93 -22.75 3.05
C ILE A 549 8.60 -23.09 3.72
N VAL A 550 7.95 -22.10 4.29
CA VAL A 550 6.69 -22.27 5.02
C VAL A 550 5.63 -21.34 4.44
N VAL A 551 4.53 -21.93 3.97
CA VAL A 551 3.36 -21.21 3.46
C VAL A 551 2.31 -21.14 4.57
N PRO A 552 2.05 -19.96 5.16
CA PRO A 552 1.04 -19.79 6.21
C PRO A 552 -0.37 -19.79 5.63
N GLY A 553 -1.40 -19.96 6.47
CA GLY A 553 -2.78 -19.72 6.07
C GLY A 553 -3.03 -18.23 5.78
N HIS A 554 -2.40 -17.34 6.53
CA HIS A 554 -2.50 -15.90 6.34
C HIS A 554 -1.12 -15.22 6.41
N GLY A 555 -0.91 -14.22 5.54
CA GLY A 555 0.33 -13.46 5.51
C GLY A 555 1.35 -13.99 4.49
N PRO A 556 2.56 -13.42 4.43
CA PRO A 556 3.59 -13.77 3.47
C PRO A 556 4.20 -15.15 3.69
N VAL A 557 4.68 -15.78 2.62
CA VAL A 557 5.50 -17.00 2.68
C VAL A 557 6.75 -16.72 3.52
N THR A 558 7.05 -17.61 4.45
CA THR A 558 8.08 -17.44 5.49
C THR A 558 8.98 -18.67 5.60
N ASP A 559 9.76 -18.70 6.65
CA ASP A 559 10.68 -19.77 7.06
C ASP A 559 10.39 -20.20 8.52
N PRO A 560 11.20 -21.10 9.14
CA PRO A 560 11.01 -21.50 10.53
C PRO A 560 11.03 -20.34 11.55
N ASP A 561 11.60 -19.17 11.24
CA ASP A 561 11.57 -18.02 12.15
C ASP A 561 10.16 -17.43 12.24
N GLY A 562 9.36 -17.48 11.16
CA GLY A 562 7.94 -17.15 11.21
C GLY A 562 7.15 -18.07 12.14
N ILE A 563 7.47 -19.37 12.18
CA ILE A 563 6.84 -20.30 13.13
C ILE A 563 7.22 -19.92 14.57
N ARG A 564 8.49 -19.57 14.82
CA ARG A 564 8.97 -19.14 16.14
C ARG A 564 8.27 -17.86 16.59
N ALA A 565 7.99 -16.95 15.66
CA ALA A 565 7.28 -15.73 15.95
C ALA A 565 5.86 -15.97 16.46
N VAL A 566 5.10 -16.82 15.77
CA VAL A 566 3.74 -17.20 16.19
C VAL A 566 3.76 -17.97 17.52
N ARG A 567 4.74 -18.86 17.72
CA ARG A 567 4.95 -19.57 18.97
C ARG A 567 5.18 -18.59 20.14
N GLY A 568 6.06 -17.59 19.94
CA GLY A 568 6.33 -16.56 20.94
C GLY A 568 5.10 -15.71 21.27
N TYR A 569 4.27 -15.42 20.28
CA TYR A 569 3.00 -14.74 20.50
C TYR A 569 2.11 -15.51 21.50
N PHE A 570 1.98 -16.81 21.35
CA PHE A 570 1.17 -17.61 22.27
C PHE A 570 1.79 -17.75 23.66
N GLU A 571 3.12 -17.73 23.78
CA GLU A 571 3.79 -17.63 25.07
C GLU A 571 3.44 -16.29 25.75
N HIS A 572 3.49 -15.19 24.99
CA HIS A 572 3.10 -13.86 25.48
C HIS A 572 1.63 -13.82 25.94
N VAL A 573 0.71 -14.36 25.14
CA VAL A 573 -0.73 -14.46 25.52
C VAL A 573 -0.89 -15.23 26.84
N ASN A 574 -0.20 -16.36 26.98
CA ASN A 574 -0.21 -17.14 28.21
C ASN A 574 0.24 -16.33 29.42
N GLU A 575 1.39 -15.64 29.31
CA GLU A 575 1.94 -14.83 30.39
C GLU A 575 0.97 -13.71 30.82
N GLN A 576 0.40 -12.97 29.85
CA GLN A 576 -0.55 -11.89 30.10
C GLN A 576 -1.83 -12.40 30.79
N ALA A 577 -2.44 -13.44 30.24
CA ALA A 577 -3.67 -14.00 30.78
C ALA A 577 -3.47 -14.58 32.20
N GLU A 578 -2.39 -15.34 32.42
CA GLU A 578 -2.08 -15.91 33.73
C GLU A 578 -1.75 -14.83 34.77
N ALA A 579 -1.05 -13.77 34.37
CA ALA A 579 -0.75 -12.64 35.27
C ALA A 579 -2.03 -11.93 35.70
N ALA A 580 -2.97 -11.69 34.77
CA ALA A 580 -4.26 -11.08 35.04
C ALA A 580 -5.13 -12.00 35.94
N TYR A 581 -5.22 -13.29 35.63
CA TYR A 581 -5.95 -14.28 36.41
C TYR A 581 -5.44 -14.38 37.85
N ARG A 582 -4.10 -14.44 38.06
CA ARG A 582 -3.48 -14.45 39.39
C ARG A 582 -3.78 -13.19 40.22
N LYS A 583 -4.03 -12.06 39.59
CA LYS A 583 -4.48 -10.82 40.24
C LYS A 583 -5.97 -10.83 40.57
N GLY A 584 -6.71 -11.88 40.15
CA GLY A 584 -8.16 -12.00 40.37
C GLY A 584 -9.00 -11.16 39.42
N LEU A 585 -8.41 -10.70 38.31
CA LEU A 585 -9.16 -9.95 37.28
C LEU A 585 -10.12 -10.91 36.55
N SER A 586 -11.31 -10.45 36.26
CA SER A 586 -12.20 -11.10 35.31
C SER A 586 -11.60 -11.04 33.90
N PHE A 587 -12.09 -11.89 32.99
CA PHE A 587 -11.63 -11.87 31.59
C PHE A 587 -11.88 -10.49 30.94
N ALA A 588 -13.01 -9.83 31.24
CA ALA A 588 -13.32 -8.49 30.74
C ALA A 588 -12.30 -7.43 31.21
N GLU A 589 -11.92 -7.48 32.50
CA GLU A 589 -10.86 -6.60 33.03
C GLU A 589 -9.47 -6.95 32.49
N ALA A 590 -9.23 -8.22 32.16
CA ALA A 590 -7.95 -8.64 31.60
C ALA A 590 -7.73 -8.09 30.19
N ILE A 591 -8.75 -8.11 29.32
CA ILE A 591 -8.64 -7.55 27.96
C ILE A 591 -8.45 -6.03 27.93
N GLU A 592 -8.88 -5.30 28.98
CA GLU A 592 -8.62 -3.87 29.12
C GLU A 592 -7.17 -3.55 29.55
N THR A 593 -6.49 -4.53 30.13
CA THR A 593 -5.12 -4.36 30.68
C THR A 593 -4.04 -5.12 29.94
N VAL A 594 -4.40 -5.88 28.92
CA VAL A 594 -3.44 -6.66 28.12
C VAL A 594 -2.54 -5.73 27.30
N GLU A 595 -1.25 -5.99 27.35
CA GLU A 595 -0.26 -5.29 26.54
C GLU A 595 0.19 -6.18 25.39
N LEU A 596 0.05 -5.70 24.16
CA LEU A 596 0.46 -6.44 22.97
C LEU A 596 1.98 -6.55 22.80
N GLY A 597 2.75 -5.66 23.45
CA GLY A 597 4.20 -5.65 23.35
C GLY A 597 4.68 -5.50 21.90
N GLU A 598 5.61 -6.36 21.50
CA GLU A 598 6.16 -6.37 20.13
C GLU A 598 5.15 -6.79 19.06
N TYR A 599 4.05 -7.44 19.44
CA TYR A 599 2.98 -7.89 18.54
C TYR A 599 1.96 -6.80 18.20
N ALA A 600 2.08 -5.60 18.76
CA ALA A 600 1.20 -4.46 18.49
C ALA A 600 1.23 -3.98 17.01
N ALA A 601 2.28 -4.34 16.28
CA ALA A 601 2.42 -4.02 14.85
C ALA A 601 1.75 -5.06 13.94
N TRP A 602 1.27 -6.19 14.48
CA TRP A 602 0.57 -7.19 13.69
C TRP A 602 -0.85 -6.74 13.35
N LEU A 603 -1.30 -7.08 12.14
CA LEU A 603 -2.67 -6.81 11.71
C LEU A 603 -3.68 -7.56 12.61
N ASP A 604 -4.91 -7.04 12.67
CA ASP A 604 -6.02 -7.64 13.41
C ASP A 604 -5.69 -7.92 14.88
N SER A 605 -5.01 -6.96 15.53
CA SER A 605 -4.57 -7.10 16.93
C SER A 605 -5.72 -7.28 17.93
N GLU A 606 -6.93 -6.88 17.57
CA GLU A 606 -8.17 -7.12 18.34
C GLU A 606 -8.50 -8.60 18.55
N ARG A 607 -7.92 -9.51 17.77
CA ARG A 607 -8.04 -10.96 17.98
C ARG A 607 -7.50 -11.42 19.34
N ILE A 608 -6.67 -10.60 20.00
CA ILE A 608 -6.20 -10.83 21.37
C ILE A 608 -7.36 -11.03 22.36
N VAL A 609 -8.51 -10.41 22.13
CA VAL A 609 -9.72 -10.56 22.94
C VAL A 609 -10.15 -12.02 23.02
N VAL A 610 -10.22 -12.71 21.87
CA VAL A 610 -10.59 -14.13 21.79
C VAL A 610 -9.51 -15.00 22.42
N ASN A 611 -8.25 -14.67 22.20
CA ASN A 611 -7.12 -15.46 22.70
C ASN A 611 -7.03 -15.41 24.24
N ILE A 612 -7.23 -14.24 24.84
CA ILE A 612 -7.33 -14.10 26.31
C ILE A 612 -8.56 -14.83 26.85
N TYR A 613 -9.73 -14.73 26.17
CA TYR A 613 -10.93 -15.45 26.56
C TYR A 613 -10.69 -16.98 26.60
N GLN A 614 -10.11 -17.53 25.54
CA GLN A 614 -9.81 -18.97 25.50
C GLN A 614 -8.84 -19.38 26.59
N ARG A 615 -7.80 -18.58 26.86
CA ARG A 615 -6.89 -18.89 27.95
C ARG A 615 -7.57 -18.84 29.32
N TYR A 616 -8.50 -17.91 29.54
CA TYR A 616 -9.29 -17.85 30.77
C TYR A 616 -10.16 -19.09 30.93
N ARG A 617 -10.77 -19.63 29.88
CA ARG A 617 -11.52 -20.90 29.92
C ARG A 617 -10.64 -22.09 30.24
N GLU A 618 -9.40 -22.09 29.80
CA GLU A 618 -8.42 -23.14 30.16
C GLU A 618 -7.98 -23.04 31.62
N LEU A 619 -7.82 -21.83 32.16
CA LEU A 619 -7.43 -21.59 33.55
C LEU A 619 -8.57 -21.84 34.53
N ASP A 620 -9.79 -21.51 34.15
CA ASP A 620 -11.00 -21.73 34.96
C ASP A 620 -12.16 -22.27 34.12
N PRO A 621 -12.48 -23.57 34.24
CA PRO A 621 -13.63 -24.17 33.54
C PRO A 621 -15.00 -23.54 33.88
N HIS A 622 -15.09 -22.69 34.92
CA HIS A 622 -16.29 -21.96 35.27
C HIS A 622 -16.38 -20.58 34.56
N THR A 623 -15.40 -20.20 33.80
CA THR A 623 -15.48 -18.99 32.95
C THR A 623 -16.73 -19.08 32.06
N PRO A 624 -17.64 -18.09 32.09
CA PRO A 624 -18.87 -18.16 31.31
C PRO A 624 -18.60 -18.34 29.81
N GLU A 625 -19.45 -19.16 29.20
CA GLU A 625 -19.40 -19.31 27.73
C GLU A 625 -19.91 -18.06 27.05
N VAL A 626 -19.19 -17.60 26.04
CA VAL A 626 -19.50 -16.42 25.24
C VAL A 626 -19.65 -16.86 23.78
N GLU A 627 -20.78 -16.54 23.18
CA GLU A 627 -21.06 -16.84 21.78
C GLU A 627 -20.05 -16.18 20.84
N ARG A 628 -19.68 -16.85 19.73
CA ARG A 628 -18.69 -16.33 18.75
C ARG A 628 -19.03 -14.92 18.26
N LEU A 629 -20.30 -14.64 17.98
CA LEU A 629 -20.74 -13.31 17.54
C LEU A 629 -20.49 -12.25 18.62
N ALA A 630 -20.72 -12.57 19.89
CA ALA A 630 -20.44 -11.65 20.99
C ALA A 630 -18.93 -11.40 21.15
N LEU A 631 -18.08 -12.41 20.95
CA LEU A 631 -16.61 -12.23 20.91
C LEU A 631 -16.16 -11.32 19.76
N LEU A 632 -16.78 -11.42 18.59
CA LEU A 632 -16.51 -10.51 17.46
C LEU A 632 -16.95 -9.07 17.76
N VAL A 633 -18.09 -8.90 18.46
CA VAL A 633 -18.52 -7.56 18.93
C VAL A 633 -17.51 -6.99 19.93
N MET A 634 -17.03 -7.80 20.87
CA MET A 634 -16.01 -7.36 21.85
C MET A 634 -14.67 -7.01 21.15
N GLN A 635 -14.28 -7.72 20.10
CA GLN A 635 -13.14 -7.36 19.28
C GLN A 635 -13.35 -5.97 18.62
N ALA A 636 -14.54 -5.73 18.08
CA ALA A 636 -14.89 -4.45 17.46
C ALA A 636 -14.88 -3.27 18.45
N GLU A 637 -15.24 -3.52 19.69
CA GLU A 637 -15.24 -2.51 20.76
C GLU A 637 -13.82 -2.26 21.31
N TRP A 638 -12.96 -3.27 21.26
CA TRP A 638 -11.57 -3.16 21.69
C TRP A 638 -10.67 -2.48 20.63
N ALA A 639 -10.95 -2.69 19.32
CA ALA A 639 -10.21 -2.10 18.18
C ALA A 639 -10.39 -0.58 18.09
#